data_3f8d32d03891eb57d2bbbe4f726250b0
#
_entry.id   3f8d32d03891eb57d2bbbe4f726250b0
#
_cell.length_a   1.000
_cell.length_b   1.000
_cell.length_c   1.000
_cell.angle_alpha   90.00
_cell.angle_beta   90.00
_cell.angle_gamma   90.00
#
_symmetry.space_group_name_H-M   'P 1'
#
loop_
_entity.id
_entity.type
_entity.pdbx_description
1 polymer ?
#
loop_
_entity_poly.entity_id
_entity_poly.type
_entity_poly.pdbx_seq_one_letter_code
_entity_poly.pdbx_strand_id
1 'polypeptide(L)'
;MRMAKQKSLCCLLCFLLVILWSEQVTMGKVIIRVGVVLDMNSAVGKTAERCISAAETDFYAWNADYRTRISLVTRDSKGDVVTAASAALDLMKNEEVEAIIGPQRSSEAKFVIELGAKTHVPILSFSATSPALTPVQSNYFIRTAQSDSSQVEAIASIVKTYGWKEIVLIYEGTEYGVALVPYLLNAFHAIGTRVPYESCIPPSSDDTEIMNELYKIKKKQESVFLVHMTTSMGSKLFLLAKRAEMMSEGYAWLVTTGLSTLLDPVEAKVMDSMDGVLGVKPYVPKSKELEGFKSRWKRNFNSENLFGLWAYDTVWAIAMAVERAGIVHSRFLKQNASSRSVDLAALGISEMGPRLLKSILNTKFDGLSGKFQLVKGEMAPFAFEIFNVVGRSERVIGYWTPKGGLSQSLDSSSKISHSNSKTKLKQPIWPGDTTQQPKKLRIGVPVRSGFSEFIEVKPHQRSNEHIVSGFSAEVFRAVHDILPFPLPYDFIPFMNISGKSAGTYDDLLRQIQLKRFDAVVGDTTIVAYRSSYVDFTLPYSESGVTMVVLMKRDERDSMWIFLKPLTLKLWLVTGLAFFLTGLVVWVLEHRINTEFRGTPEQQLGTVIWFSFSTLVFAHRERPENNLTRFVLIIWMFVVLIISQSYTASLASMLTVQRMHPAFVDVAEIRKNNYFVGHQKGSFVRDFLKKELHLNDTMFREYSTPEEYHDALSRGSHNGGVAAIFDEIPYVKRFLDDKSRCSKFQMVGPTYPTDGFGFAFPLDSPLVSYISRAILNVTEDHDKMEAIKRKSFGREISTCEDQGPETSSGGLRLSSFAGLFLISGVAYISSLLIYIIRFLCSNYPASNTMHEEQSMWLRILEVAKRFDQKDPSVHHLRRSESRVHPVTGPENIGASPETGNVHEMTSNEGAEDIGENQNHDNLTSGNSGTNFIASNADTVAPNTPERNRASPDTACVHEMTSDEGAEVVVGDQHRGNPTSVNSGTNTNTM
;
A
#
# COMPACT_ATOMS: atom_id res chain seq x y z
N MET A 1 -45.08 -76.92 85.03
CA MET A 1 -43.92 -76.01 85.08
C MET A 1 -43.16 -75.92 83.77
N ARG A 2 -43.18 -76.91 82.81
CA ARG A 2 -42.48 -76.91 81.47
C ARG A 2 -43.19 -76.03 80.45
N MET A 3 -44.53 -75.94 80.42
CA MET A 3 -45.24 -75.12 79.46
C MET A 3 -45.14 -73.59 79.67
N ALA A 4 -44.94 -73.13 80.93
CA ALA A 4 -44.76 -71.70 81.23
C ALA A 4 -43.40 -71.16 80.80
N LYS A 5 -42.34 -72.02 80.94
CA LYS A 5 -40.95 -71.61 80.43
C LYS A 5 -40.84 -71.52 78.93
N GLN A 6 -41.61 -72.39 78.18
CA GLN A 6 -41.62 -72.36 76.76
C GLN A 6 -42.36 -71.16 76.16
N LYS A 7 -43.44 -70.69 76.72
CA LYS A 7 -44.14 -69.48 76.40
C LYS A 7 -43.30 -68.22 76.68
N SER A 8 -42.59 -68.19 77.82
CA SER A 8 -41.70 -67.11 78.18
C SER A 8 -40.51 -66.98 77.24
N LEU A 9 -39.91 -68.10 76.71
CA LEU A 9 -38.83 -68.15 75.79
C LEU A 9 -39.27 -67.73 74.37
N CYS A 10 -40.53 -68.11 73.99
CA CYS A 10 -41.08 -67.66 72.68
C CYS A 10 -41.38 -66.16 72.67
N CYS A 11 -41.92 -65.61 73.84
CA CYS A 11 -42.11 -64.16 73.94
C CYS A 11 -40.79 -63.37 73.97
N LEU A 12 -39.75 -63.93 74.60
CA LEU A 12 -38.43 -63.32 74.61
C LEU A 12 -37.78 -63.34 73.18
N LEU A 13 -37.95 -64.44 72.44
CA LEU A 13 -37.54 -64.55 71.04
C LEU A 13 -38.33 -63.63 70.13
N CYS A 14 -39.65 -63.52 70.30
CA CYS A 14 -40.45 -62.54 69.53
C CYS A 14 -40.08 -61.13 69.91
N PHE A 15 -39.76 -60.85 71.13
CA PHE A 15 -39.33 -59.52 71.59
C PHE A 15 -37.93 -59.19 71.07
N LEU A 16 -37.02 -60.15 71.02
CA LEU A 16 -35.73 -60.03 70.39
C LEU A 16 -35.84 -59.89 68.87
N LEU A 17 -36.76 -60.60 68.20
CA LEU A 17 -37.04 -60.42 66.76
C LEU A 17 -37.70 -59.09 66.48
N VAL A 18 -38.54 -58.58 67.33
CA VAL A 18 -39.15 -57.24 67.19
C VAL A 18 -38.08 -56.17 67.48
N ILE A 19 -37.15 -56.37 68.42
CA ILE A 19 -36.02 -55.46 68.66
C ILE A 19 -35.05 -55.58 67.48
N LEU A 20 -34.76 -56.75 66.97
CA LEU A 20 -33.97 -56.94 65.78
C LEU A 20 -34.68 -56.40 64.54
N TRP A 21 -35.99 -56.38 64.44
CA TRP A 21 -36.79 -55.78 63.37
C TRP A 21 -36.97 -54.28 63.61
N SER A 22 -36.98 -53.79 64.85
CA SER A 22 -36.99 -52.38 65.22
C SER A 22 -35.61 -51.75 65.12
N GLU A 23 -34.54 -52.53 65.15
CA GLU A 23 -33.16 -52.16 64.76
C GLU A 23 -32.90 -52.18 63.25
N GLN A 24 -33.87 -52.62 62.43
CA GLN A 24 -33.90 -52.00 61.06
C GLN A 24 -34.36 -50.55 61.26
N VAL A 25 -33.55 -49.87 62.03
CA VAL A 25 -33.48 -48.45 62.22
C VAL A 25 -33.69 -47.83 60.84
N THR A 26 -34.60 -46.95 60.76
CA THR A 26 -34.60 -45.84 59.83
C THR A 26 -33.23 -45.17 59.93
N MET A 27 -32.23 -45.74 59.27
CA MET A 27 -30.95 -45.02 59.02
C MET A 27 -31.33 -43.69 58.43
N GLY A 28 -31.23 -42.66 59.21
CA GLY A 28 -31.50 -41.31 58.73
C GLY A 28 -30.69 -41.10 57.44
N LYS A 29 -31.33 -40.65 56.43
CA LYS A 29 -30.65 -40.36 55.17
C LYS A 29 -29.45 -39.42 55.42
N VAL A 30 -28.25 -39.77 54.93
CA VAL A 30 -27.08 -38.94 55.10
C VAL A 30 -27.17 -37.75 54.15
N ILE A 31 -27.16 -36.54 54.71
CA ILE A 31 -27.24 -35.30 53.93
C ILE A 31 -25.82 -34.82 53.57
N ILE A 32 -25.53 -34.64 52.28
CA ILE A 32 -24.27 -34.14 51.76
C ILE A 32 -24.50 -32.75 51.14
N ARG A 33 -23.82 -31.74 51.67
CA ARG A 33 -23.94 -30.38 51.15
C ARG A 33 -23.15 -30.23 49.89
N VAL A 34 -23.78 -29.63 48.85
CA VAL A 34 -23.17 -29.31 47.57
C VAL A 34 -23.38 -27.81 47.32
N GLY A 35 -22.30 -27.10 47.16
CA GLY A 35 -22.32 -25.67 46.81
C GLY A 35 -22.72 -25.43 45.37
N VAL A 36 -23.36 -24.32 45.10
CA VAL A 36 -23.73 -23.88 43.76
C VAL A 36 -23.34 -22.40 43.61
N VAL A 37 -22.48 -22.09 42.65
CA VAL A 37 -22.00 -20.72 42.36
C VAL A 37 -22.48 -20.32 40.97
N LEU A 38 -23.39 -19.35 40.89
CA LEU A 38 -24.04 -18.91 39.66
C LEU A 38 -24.12 -17.39 39.58
N ASP A 39 -24.10 -16.86 38.38
CA ASP A 39 -24.46 -15.46 38.07
C ASP A 39 -25.99 -15.36 37.93
N MET A 40 -26.67 -15.01 39.00
CA MET A 40 -28.12 -14.96 39.05
C MET A 40 -28.75 -13.85 38.21
N ASN A 41 -27.94 -12.92 37.69
CA ASN A 41 -28.40 -11.88 36.78
C ASN A 41 -28.43 -12.35 35.33
N SER A 42 -27.62 -13.35 34.97
CA SER A 42 -27.55 -13.90 33.61
C SER A 42 -28.69 -14.86 33.27
N ALA A 43 -29.03 -14.98 31.99
CA ALA A 43 -30.02 -15.95 31.51
C ALA A 43 -29.56 -17.39 31.74
N VAL A 44 -28.28 -17.68 31.61
CA VAL A 44 -27.68 -19.00 31.88
C VAL A 44 -27.79 -19.36 33.32
N GLY A 45 -27.45 -18.44 34.26
CA GLY A 45 -27.54 -18.70 35.69
C GLY A 45 -28.94 -18.97 36.16
N LYS A 46 -29.92 -18.15 35.74
CA LYS A 46 -31.34 -18.35 36.06
C LYS A 46 -31.88 -19.68 35.56
N THR A 47 -31.51 -20.08 34.36
CA THR A 47 -31.92 -21.39 33.81
C THR A 47 -31.24 -22.54 34.52
N ALA A 48 -29.94 -22.41 34.80
CA ALA A 48 -29.16 -23.43 35.49
C ALA A 48 -29.69 -23.67 36.92
N GLU A 49 -29.97 -22.61 37.69
CA GLU A 49 -30.54 -22.73 39.03
C GLU A 49 -31.79 -23.59 39.02
N ARG A 50 -32.70 -23.32 38.10
CA ARG A 50 -33.98 -24.06 37.99
C ARG A 50 -33.76 -25.51 37.53
N CYS A 51 -32.83 -25.74 36.56
CA CYS A 51 -32.49 -27.08 36.13
C CYS A 51 -31.80 -27.91 37.24
N ILE A 52 -30.95 -27.30 38.05
CA ILE A 52 -30.27 -27.90 39.20
C ILE A 52 -31.31 -28.32 40.25
N SER A 53 -32.27 -27.46 40.61
CA SER A 53 -33.33 -27.76 41.56
C SER A 53 -34.29 -28.83 41.05
N ALA A 54 -34.63 -28.79 39.75
CA ALA A 54 -35.45 -29.83 39.09
C ALA A 54 -34.71 -31.19 39.07
N ALA A 55 -33.40 -31.19 38.80
CA ALA A 55 -32.58 -32.40 38.76
C ALA A 55 -32.51 -33.09 40.11
N GLU A 56 -32.37 -32.33 41.23
CA GLU A 56 -32.38 -32.84 42.57
C GLU A 56 -33.71 -33.53 42.87
N THR A 57 -34.83 -32.87 42.60
CA THR A 57 -36.16 -33.40 42.82
C THR A 57 -36.44 -34.65 41.98
N ASP A 58 -36.13 -34.60 40.66
CA ASP A 58 -36.35 -35.73 39.76
C ASP A 58 -35.47 -36.92 40.15
N PHE A 59 -34.17 -36.67 40.43
CA PHE A 59 -33.24 -37.74 40.81
C PHE A 59 -33.75 -38.58 41.99
N TYR A 60 -34.19 -37.94 43.08
CA TYR A 60 -34.63 -38.63 44.27
C TYR A 60 -36.09 -39.12 44.21
N ALA A 61 -36.87 -38.66 43.27
CA ALA A 61 -38.13 -39.27 42.91
C ALA A 61 -37.94 -40.63 42.25
N TRP A 62 -36.90 -40.79 41.43
CA TRP A 62 -36.55 -42.04 40.77
C TRP A 62 -35.67 -42.96 41.61
N ASN A 63 -34.88 -42.44 42.55
CA ASN A 63 -33.95 -43.17 43.36
C ASN A 63 -34.28 -43.02 44.86
N ALA A 64 -35.55 -43.35 45.22
CA ALA A 64 -36.05 -43.20 46.58
C ALA A 64 -35.25 -44.02 47.64
N ASP A 65 -34.66 -45.14 47.21
CA ASP A 65 -33.94 -46.06 48.05
C ASP A 65 -32.48 -45.67 48.37
N TYR A 66 -31.96 -44.61 47.75
CA TYR A 66 -30.60 -44.13 48.01
C TYR A 66 -30.46 -43.66 49.47
N ARG A 67 -29.33 -44.04 50.08
CA ARG A 67 -29.02 -43.74 51.49
C ARG A 67 -28.58 -42.30 51.70
N THR A 68 -28.01 -41.71 50.58
CA THR A 68 -27.55 -40.34 50.66
C THR A 68 -28.52 -39.36 49.96
N ARG A 69 -28.51 -38.12 50.45
CA ARG A 69 -29.25 -36.99 49.85
C ARG A 69 -28.30 -35.85 49.68
N ILE A 70 -28.26 -35.19 48.51
CA ILE A 70 -27.56 -33.93 48.33
C ILE A 70 -28.45 -32.79 48.85
N SER A 71 -27.84 -31.78 49.42
CA SER A 71 -28.49 -30.54 49.83
C SER A 71 -27.75 -29.40 49.13
N LEU A 72 -28.44 -28.67 48.28
CA LEU A 72 -27.88 -27.61 47.45
C LEU A 72 -27.83 -26.28 48.25
N VAL A 73 -26.66 -25.64 48.27
CA VAL A 73 -26.43 -24.34 48.89
C VAL A 73 -25.96 -23.37 47.83
N THR A 74 -26.85 -22.45 47.42
CA THR A 74 -26.58 -21.53 46.29
C THR A 74 -25.99 -20.20 46.77
N ARG A 75 -25.04 -19.67 46.04
CA ARG A 75 -24.44 -18.33 46.16
C ARG A 75 -24.40 -17.63 44.82
N ASP A 76 -24.66 -16.31 44.81
CA ASP A 76 -24.64 -15.47 43.64
C ASP A 76 -23.23 -14.90 43.42
N SER A 77 -22.62 -15.20 42.25
CA SER A 77 -21.34 -14.65 41.85
C SER A 77 -21.44 -13.23 41.27
N LYS A 78 -22.65 -12.78 40.95
CA LYS A 78 -22.93 -11.51 40.25
C LYS A 78 -22.14 -11.29 38.93
N GLY A 79 -21.56 -12.36 38.40
CA GLY A 79 -20.70 -12.28 37.20
C GLY A 79 -19.33 -11.64 37.44
N ASP A 80 -18.92 -11.54 38.71
CA ASP A 80 -17.65 -10.92 39.11
C ASP A 80 -16.71 -11.96 39.72
N VAL A 81 -15.43 -11.91 39.35
CA VAL A 81 -14.41 -12.89 39.78
C VAL A 81 -14.20 -12.88 41.30
N VAL A 82 -14.17 -11.69 41.90
CA VAL A 82 -13.93 -11.53 43.35
C VAL A 82 -15.13 -12.03 44.12
N THR A 83 -16.33 -11.72 43.68
CA THR A 83 -17.57 -12.18 44.29
C THR A 83 -17.73 -13.70 44.18
N ALA A 84 -17.39 -14.29 43.05
CA ALA A 84 -17.37 -15.76 42.83
C ALA A 84 -16.37 -16.45 43.76
N ALA A 85 -15.18 -15.88 43.93
CA ALA A 85 -14.14 -16.37 44.83
C ALA A 85 -14.61 -16.31 46.30
N SER A 86 -15.23 -15.20 46.71
CA SER A 86 -15.81 -15.02 48.04
C SER A 86 -16.95 -16.02 48.31
N ALA A 87 -17.82 -16.23 47.31
CA ALA A 87 -18.92 -17.21 47.40
C ALA A 87 -18.39 -18.65 47.56
N ALA A 88 -17.38 -19.03 46.78
CA ALA A 88 -16.73 -20.36 46.89
C ALA A 88 -16.02 -20.52 48.23
N LEU A 89 -15.36 -19.47 48.73
CA LEU A 89 -14.72 -19.48 50.05
C LEU A 89 -15.73 -19.66 51.19
N ASP A 90 -16.88 -18.95 51.14
CA ASP A 90 -17.97 -19.10 52.08
C ASP A 90 -18.53 -20.53 52.10
N LEU A 91 -18.80 -21.11 50.95
CA LEU A 91 -19.25 -22.48 50.78
C LEU A 91 -18.27 -23.52 51.35
N MET A 92 -16.96 -23.34 51.12
CA MET A 92 -15.94 -24.26 51.62
C MET A 92 -15.65 -24.10 53.12
N LYS A 93 -15.65 -22.85 53.65
CA LYS A 93 -15.27 -22.54 55.02
C LYS A 93 -16.42 -22.67 56.01
N ASN A 94 -17.59 -22.11 55.67
CA ASN A 94 -18.72 -21.99 56.59
C ASN A 94 -19.74 -23.11 56.38
N GLU A 95 -20.01 -23.48 55.12
CA GLU A 95 -20.98 -24.54 54.82
C GLU A 95 -20.32 -25.94 54.71
N GLU A 96 -19.00 -26.00 54.61
CA GLU A 96 -18.25 -27.27 54.51
C GLU A 96 -18.82 -28.20 53.42
N VAL A 97 -18.95 -27.65 52.16
CA VAL A 97 -19.52 -28.40 51.05
C VAL A 97 -18.53 -29.40 50.49
N GLU A 98 -18.98 -30.60 50.09
CA GLU A 98 -18.14 -31.68 49.53
C GLU A 98 -17.89 -31.57 48.02
N ALA A 99 -18.67 -30.77 47.31
CA ALA A 99 -18.47 -30.43 45.90
C ALA A 99 -19.07 -29.06 45.60
N ILE A 100 -18.62 -28.38 44.56
CA ILE A 100 -19.21 -27.15 44.04
C ILE A 100 -19.62 -27.31 42.60
N ILE A 101 -20.88 -26.99 42.28
CA ILE A 101 -21.40 -26.85 40.92
C ILE A 101 -21.17 -25.40 40.46
N GLY A 102 -20.45 -25.19 39.38
CA GLY A 102 -20.01 -23.88 38.94
C GLY A 102 -18.50 -23.67 39.14
N PRO A 103 -18.01 -22.43 39.08
CA PRO A 103 -18.70 -21.21 38.63
C PRO A 103 -19.18 -21.25 37.20
N GLN A 104 -20.05 -20.32 36.84
CA GLN A 104 -20.67 -20.27 35.53
C GLN A 104 -19.70 -19.74 34.46
N ARG A 105 -18.95 -18.66 34.73
CA ARG A 105 -18.08 -18.02 33.80
C ARG A 105 -16.65 -18.56 33.87
N SER A 106 -15.99 -18.68 32.71
CA SER A 106 -14.61 -19.15 32.67
C SER A 106 -13.64 -18.24 33.44
N SER A 107 -13.85 -16.93 33.42
CA SER A 107 -13.07 -15.96 34.20
C SER A 107 -13.17 -16.15 35.68
N GLU A 108 -14.34 -16.55 36.18
CA GLU A 108 -14.58 -16.82 37.61
C GLU A 108 -13.95 -18.15 38.06
N ALA A 109 -13.85 -19.11 37.12
CA ALA A 109 -13.50 -20.50 37.43
C ALA A 109 -12.05 -20.67 37.87
N LYS A 110 -11.11 -19.93 37.32
CA LYS A 110 -9.68 -20.13 37.57
C LYS A 110 -9.32 -20.10 39.07
N PHE A 111 -9.75 -19.07 39.77
CA PHE A 111 -9.47 -18.93 41.20
C PHE A 111 -10.24 -19.96 42.07
N VAL A 112 -11.50 -20.22 41.74
CA VAL A 112 -12.31 -21.22 42.43
C VAL A 112 -11.74 -22.63 42.28
N ILE A 113 -11.19 -22.98 41.12
CA ILE A 113 -10.50 -24.24 40.86
C ILE A 113 -9.28 -24.40 41.76
N GLU A 114 -8.50 -23.36 41.96
CA GLU A 114 -7.33 -23.37 42.85
C GLU A 114 -7.73 -23.56 44.32
N LEU A 115 -8.84 -22.93 44.75
CA LEU A 115 -9.40 -23.15 46.09
C LEU A 115 -9.86 -24.61 46.24
N GLY A 116 -10.56 -25.18 45.27
CA GLY A 116 -11.00 -26.57 45.23
C GLY A 116 -9.84 -27.55 45.34
N ALA A 117 -8.75 -27.30 44.60
CA ALA A 117 -7.54 -28.12 44.67
C ALA A 117 -6.88 -28.07 46.06
N LYS A 118 -6.87 -26.89 46.69
CA LYS A 118 -6.32 -26.70 48.05
C LYS A 118 -7.15 -27.36 49.14
N THR A 119 -8.48 -27.35 48.99
CA THR A 119 -9.42 -27.91 49.99
C THR A 119 -9.84 -29.35 49.70
N HIS A 120 -9.37 -29.92 48.60
CA HIS A 120 -9.78 -31.20 48.05
C HIS A 120 -11.28 -31.29 47.74
N VAL A 121 -11.91 -30.19 47.40
CA VAL A 121 -13.33 -30.12 47.03
C VAL A 121 -13.45 -30.13 45.51
N PRO A 122 -14.10 -31.12 44.88
CA PRO A 122 -14.32 -31.15 43.42
C PRO A 122 -15.15 -29.95 42.95
N ILE A 123 -14.64 -29.26 41.89
CA ILE A 123 -15.31 -28.14 41.24
C ILE A 123 -15.83 -28.64 39.90
N LEU A 124 -17.15 -28.63 39.69
CA LEU A 124 -17.80 -29.13 38.50
C LEU A 124 -18.45 -27.98 37.74
N SER A 125 -17.84 -27.58 36.62
CA SER A 125 -18.43 -26.53 35.80
C SER A 125 -19.15 -27.09 34.58
N PHE A 126 -20.43 -26.71 34.45
CA PHE A 126 -21.31 -27.07 33.34
C PHE A 126 -21.31 -26.02 32.21
N SER A 127 -20.58 -24.91 32.37
CA SER A 127 -20.64 -23.76 31.42
C SER A 127 -19.32 -22.99 31.25
N ALA A 128 -18.29 -23.26 32.06
CA ALA A 128 -16.95 -22.69 31.84
C ALA A 128 -16.23 -23.50 30.75
N THR A 129 -16.42 -23.12 29.50
CA THR A 129 -16.00 -23.87 28.30
C THR A 129 -14.63 -23.49 27.78
N SER A 130 -13.99 -22.43 28.31
CA SER A 130 -12.68 -21.95 27.84
C SER A 130 -11.62 -23.05 27.86
N PRO A 131 -10.85 -23.23 26.74
CA PRO A 131 -9.77 -24.21 26.67
C PRO A 131 -8.59 -23.90 27.60
N ALA A 132 -8.48 -22.67 28.14
CA ALA A 132 -7.47 -22.32 29.14
C ALA A 132 -7.67 -23.05 30.46
N LEU A 133 -8.91 -23.47 30.79
CA LEU A 133 -9.23 -24.25 31.95
C LEU A 133 -9.14 -25.74 31.64
N THR A 134 -8.07 -26.40 32.04
CA THR A 134 -7.91 -27.84 31.76
C THR A 134 -7.91 -28.65 33.04
N PRO A 135 -8.69 -29.75 33.13
CA PRO A 135 -8.63 -30.71 34.27
C PRO A 135 -7.25 -31.34 34.44
N VAL A 136 -6.41 -31.31 33.43
CA VAL A 136 -5.03 -31.81 33.49
C VAL A 136 -4.16 -30.91 34.40
N GLN A 137 -4.46 -29.63 34.47
CA GLN A 137 -3.71 -28.65 35.30
C GLN A 137 -4.19 -28.66 36.76
N SER A 138 -5.47 -29.02 37.01
CA SER A 138 -6.02 -29.11 38.33
C SER A 138 -6.84 -30.41 38.53
N ASN A 139 -6.35 -31.31 39.35
CA ASN A 139 -6.97 -32.61 39.56
C ASN A 139 -8.39 -32.55 40.17
N TYR A 140 -8.78 -31.43 40.80
CA TYR A 140 -10.10 -31.26 41.41
C TYR A 140 -11.08 -30.49 40.52
N PHE A 141 -10.69 -30.14 39.29
CA PHE A 141 -11.59 -29.55 38.31
C PHE A 141 -12.18 -30.60 37.37
N ILE A 142 -13.48 -30.54 37.17
CA ILE A 142 -14.23 -31.40 36.25
C ILE A 142 -15.08 -30.48 35.36
N ARG A 143 -14.93 -30.64 34.07
CA ARG A 143 -15.77 -29.93 33.08
C ARG A 143 -16.89 -30.87 32.62
N THR A 144 -18.13 -30.57 33.08
CA THR A 144 -19.32 -31.32 32.66
C THR A 144 -19.99 -30.72 31.40
N ALA A 145 -19.39 -29.68 30.81
CA ALA A 145 -19.65 -29.14 29.50
C ALA A 145 -18.59 -29.62 28.47
N GLN A 146 -18.82 -29.37 27.19
CA GLN A 146 -17.80 -29.57 26.19
C GLN A 146 -16.84 -28.37 26.14
N SER A 147 -15.54 -28.65 25.99
CA SER A 147 -14.53 -27.61 25.74
C SER A 147 -14.77 -26.89 24.41
N ASP A 148 -14.57 -25.59 24.37
CA ASP A 148 -14.67 -24.83 23.11
C ASP A 148 -13.66 -25.29 22.06
N SER A 149 -12.51 -25.84 22.44
CA SER A 149 -11.56 -26.43 21.50
C SER A 149 -12.15 -27.61 20.71
N SER A 150 -13.19 -28.29 21.21
CA SER A 150 -13.81 -29.42 20.54
C SER A 150 -14.59 -29.05 19.26
N GLN A 151 -15.05 -27.80 19.13
CA GLN A 151 -15.76 -27.30 17.93
C GLN A 151 -14.83 -26.85 16.79
N VAL A 152 -13.53 -26.64 17.09
CA VAL A 152 -12.56 -26.07 16.14
C VAL A 152 -12.44 -26.90 14.86
N GLU A 153 -12.38 -28.22 14.97
CA GLU A 153 -12.31 -29.09 13.80
C GLU A 153 -13.60 -29.08 12.95
N ALA A 154 -14.76 -28.90 13.60
CA ALA A 154 -16.04 -28.74 12.88
C ALA A 154 -16.04 -27.44 12.07
N ILE A 155 -15.60 -26.33 12.69
CA ILE A 155 -15.46 -25.02 12.03
C ILE A 155 -14.47 -25.08 10.88
N ALA A 156 -13.28 -25.65 11.08
CA ALA A 156 -12.26 -25.82 10.03
C ALA A 156 -12.78 -26.67 8.86
N SER A 157 -13.59 -27.71 9.17
CA SER A 157 -14.22 -28.55 8.14
C SER A 157 -15.24 -27.77 7.30
N ILE A 158 -16.01 -26.85 7.91
CA ILE A 158 -16.94 -25.95 7.21
C ILE A 158 -16.15 -25.01 6.28
N VAL A 159 -15.15 -24.31 6.81
CA VAL A 159 -14.27 -23.38 6.08
C VAL A 159 -13.61 -24.08 4.87
N LYS A 160 -13.10 -25.29 5.06
CA LYS A 160 -12.52 -26.11 4.00
C LYS A 160 -13.55 -26.50 2.93
N THR A 161 -14.78 -26.83 3.34
CA THR A 161 -15.85 -27.26 2.41
C THR A 161 -16.28 -26.13 1.50
N TYR A 162 -16.37 -24.89 2.02
CA TYR A 162 -16.68 -23.71 1.23
C TYR A 162 -15.47 -23.13 0.48
N GLY A 163 -14.25 -23.63 0.76
CA GLY A 163 -13.03 -23.21 0.08
C GLY A 163 -12.56 -21.82 0.45
N TRP A 164 -12.95 -21.29 1.61
CA TRP A 164 -12.53 -19.98 2.06
C TRP A 164 -11.05 -19.95 2.41
N LYS A 165 -10.30 -19.05 1.76
CA LYS A 165 -8.85 -18.91 1.92
C LYS A 165 -8.46 -17.86 2.95
N GLU A 166 -9.35 -16.93 3.23
CA GLU A 166 -9.20 -15.87 4.20
C GLU A 166 -10.44 -15.75 5.06
N ILE A 167 -10.26 -15.50 6.35
CA ILE A 167 -11.32 -15.36 7.34
C ILE A 167 -10.88 -14.37 8.40
N VAL A 168 -11.76 -13.43 8.75
CA VAL A 168 -11.53 -12.50 9.86
C VAL A 168 -12.06 -13.13 11.14
N LEU A 169 -11.24 -13.12 12.18
CA LEU A 169 -11.62 -13.60 13.49
C LEU A 169 -12.03 -12.41 14.38
N ILE A 170 -13.28 -12.43 14.87
CA ILE A 170 -13.82 -11.42 15.78
C ILE A 170 -14.14 -12.09 17.11
N TYR A 171 -13.52 -11.65 18.20
CA TYR A 171 -13.67 -12.29 19.48
C TYR A 171 -13.73 -11.30 20.63
N GLU A 172 -14.32 -11.76 21.75
CA GLU A 172 -14.46 -10.98 22.98
C GLU A 172 -13.13 -10.92 23.73
N GLY A 173 -12.73 -9.74 24.20
CA GLY A 173 -11.51 -9.50 24.98
C GLY A 173 -11.56 -10.01 26.41
N THR A 174 -12.05 -11.24 26.61
CA THR A 174 -12.10 -11.96 27.88
C THR A 174 -11.24 -13.22 27.81
N GLU A 175 -10.93 -13.83 28.96
CA GLU A 175 -10.25 -15.14 29.00
C GLU A 175 -10.99 -16.20 28.16
N TYR A 176 -12.33 -16.14 28.16
CA TYR A 176 -13.16 -16.97 27.31
C TYR A 176 -12.87 -16.77 25.81
N GLY A 177 -12.87 -15.50 25.33
CA GLY A 177 -12.68 -15.19 23.91
C GLY A 177 -11.26 -15.44 23.43
N VAL A 178 -10.26 -14.99 24.19
CA VAL A 178 -8.83 -15.09 23.82
C VAL A 178 -8.33 -16.54 23.79
N ALA A 179 -8.80 -17.38 24.69
CA ALA A 179 -8.27 -18.75 24.87
C ALA A 179 -8.53 -19.68 23.66
N LEU A 180 -9.54 -19.43 22.85
CA LEU A 180 -9.84 -20.24 21.65
C LEU A 180 -9.01 -19.85 20.45
N VAL A 181 -8.53 -18.60 20.37
CA VAL A 181 -7.82 -18.05 19.20
C VAL A 181 -6.65 -18.93 18.73
N PRO A 182 -5.71 -19.38 19.60
CA PRO A 182 -4.59 -20.21 19.12
C PRO A 182 -5.02 -21.53 18.49
N TYR A 183 -6.11 -22.13 18.98
CA TYR A 183 -6.65 -23.37 18.42
C TYR A 183 -7.25 -23.17 17.04
N LEU A 184 -7.98 -22.05 16.84
CA LEU A 184 -8.55 -21.67 15.54
C LEU A 184 -7.45 -21.36 14.53
N LEU A 185 -6.46 -20.55 14.90
CA LEU A 185 -5.32 -20.20 14.03
C LEU A 185 -4.56 -21.46 13.57
N ASN A 186 -4.26 -22.38 14.48
CA ASN A 186 -3.61 -23.63 14.14
C ASN A 186 -4.43 -24.50 13.17
N ALA A 187 -5.75 -24.60 13.40
CA ALA A 187 -6.63 -25.38 12.55
C ALA A 187 -6.80 -24.74 11.16
N PHE A 188 -6.91 -23.42 11.07
CA PHE A 188 -6.97 -22.71 9.80
C PHE A 188 -5.66 -22.82 9.02
N HIS A 189 -4.53 -22.68 9.69
CA HIS A 189 -3.23 -22.90 9.07
C HIS A 189 -3.10 -24.31 8.48
N ALA A 190 -3.58 -25.34 9.20
CA ALA A 190 -3.55 -26.74 8.74
C ALA A 190 -4.35 -26.98 7.46
N ILE A 191 -5.39 -26.20 7.18
CA ILE A 191 -6.23 -26.30 5.96
C ILE A 191 -5.83 -25.30 4.88
N GLY A 192 -4.77 -24.48 5.11
CA GLY A 192 -4.30 -23.45 4.18
C GLY A 192 -5.22 -22.22 4.09
N THR A 193 -5.93 -21.89 5.17
CA THR A 193 -6.72 -20.68 5.32
C THR A 193 -5.92 -19.66 6.15
N ARG A 194 -5.89 -18.40 5.74
CA ARG A 194 -5.20 -17.31 6.44
C ARG A 194 -6.20 -16.49 7.27
N VAL A 195 -5.71 -15.94 8.38
CA VAL A 195 -6.44 -14.96 9.17
C VAL A 195 -5.73 -13.61 8.99
N PRO A 196 -6.18 -12.77 8.03
CA PRO A 196 -5.52 -11.49 7.71
C PRO A 196 -5.75 -10.45 8.80
N TYR A 197 -6.79 -10.61 9.62
CA TYR A 197 -7.12 -9.70 10.69
C TYR A 197 -7.81 -10.41 11.85
N GLU A 198 -7.38 -10.04 13.05
CA GLU A 198 -7.97 -10.47 14.32
C GLU A 198 -8.52 -9.24 15.03
N SER A 199 -9.81 -9.26 15.34
CA SER A 199 -10.51 -8.19 16.04
C SER A 199 -10.88 -8.62 17.45
N CYS A 200 -10.19 -8.06 18.43
CA CYS A 200 -10.47 -8.26 19.84
C CYS A 200 -11.35 -7.11 20.35
N ILE A 201 -12.58 -7.40 20.75
CA ILE A 201 -13.53 -6.41 21.27
C ILE A 201 -13.64 -6.53 22.77
N PRO A 202 -13.18 -5.54 23.55
CA PRO A 202 -13.34 -5.51 24.99
C PRO A 202 -14.81 -5.58 25.42
N PRO A 203 -15.17 -6.26 26.52
CA PRO A 203 -16.55 -6.36 27.00
C PRO A 203 -17.12 -5.01 27.49
N SER A 204 -16.25 -4.03 27.76
CA SER A 204 -16.63 -2.66 28.15
C SER A 204 -16.94 -1.76 26.95
N SER A 205 -16.69 -2.22 25.69
CA SER A 205 -16.83 -1.40 24.48
C SER A 205 -18.26 -0.91 24.31
N ASP A 206 -18.38 0.37 23.99
CA ASP A 206 -19.64 1.00 23.63
C ASP A 206 -20.05 0.69 22.17
N ASP A 207 -21.22 1.19 21.76
CA ASP A 207 -21.73 0.98 20.40
C ASP A 207 -20.84 1.68 19.34
N THR A 208 -20.22 2.79 19.71
CA THR A 208 -19.40 3.60 18.80
C THR A 208 -18.07 2.92 18.53
N GLU A 209 -17.45 2.37 19.57
CA GLU A 209 -16.19 1.61 19.45
C GLU A 209 -16.37 0.37 18.58
N ILE A 210 -17.43 -0.41 18.84
CA ILE A 210 -17.75 -1.59 18.03
C ILE A 210 -18.05 -1.20 16.57
N MET A 211 -18.79 -0.11 16.35
CA MET A 211 -19.08 0.39 15.01
C MET A 211 -17.80 0.81 14.27
N ASN A 212 -16.90 1.51 14.94
CA ASN A 212 -15.62 1.92 14.38
C ASN A 212 -14.77 0.70 13.97
N GLU A 213 -14.80 -0.35 14.83
CA GLU A 213 -14.09 -1.59 14.52
C GLU A 213 -14.71 -2.32 13.33
N LEU A 214 -16.04 -2.39 13.23
CA LEU A 214 -16.73 -2.92 12.05
C LEU A 214 -16.40 -2.14 10.78
N TYR A 215 -16.29 -0.82 10.83
CA TYR A 215 -15.86 -0.02 9.68
C TYR A 215 -14.39 -0.27 9.29
N LYS A 216 -13.50 -0.51 10.26
CA LYS A 216 -12.12 -0.93 9.97
C LYS A 216 -12.09 -2.27 9.26
N ILE A 217 -12.90 -3.23 9.72
CA ILE A 217 -13.04 -4.55 9.10
C ILE A 217 -13.61 -4.41 7.69
N LYS A 218 -14.68 -3.62 7.51
CA LYS A 218 -15.31 -3.35 6.21
C LYS A 218 -14.30 -2.77 5.19
N LYS A 219 -13.41 -1.87 5.63
CA LYS A 219 -12.34 -1.31 4.79
C LYS A 219 -11.30 -2.33 4.31
N LYS A 220 -11.15 -3.45 5.01
CA LYS A 220 -10.23 -4.53 4.59
C LYS A 220 -10.80 -5.41 3.48
N GLN A 221 -12.06 -5.17 3.07
CA GLN A 221 -12.75 -5.86 1.97
C GLN A 221 -12.87 -7.38 2.14
N GLU A 222 -12.72 -7.86 3.38
CA GLU A 222 -12.93 -9.26 3.68
C GLU A 222 -14.43 -9.59 3.76
N SER A 223 -14.79 -10.81 3.37
CA SER A 223 -16.18 -11.22 3.23
C SER A 223 -16.60 -12.36 4.17
N VAL A 224 -15.65 -13.00 4.85
CA VAL A 224 -15.92 -14.17 5.72
C VAL A 224 -15.47 -13.86 7.14
N PHE A 225 -16.40 -14.00 8.10
CA PHE A 225 -16.18 -13.67 9.51
C PHE A 225 -16.50 -14.87 10.41
N LEU A 226 -15.63 -15.12 11.38
CA LEU A 226 -15.91 -16.02 12.50
C LEU A 226 -16.02 -15.23 13.77
N VAL A 227 -17.17 -15.34 14.45
CA VAL A 227 -17.47 -14.64 15.70
C VAL A 227 -17.39 -15.61 16.88
N HIS A 228 -16.53 -15.28 17.85
CA HIS A 228 -16.40 -16.01 19.11
C HIS A 228 -16.63 -15.07 20.31
N MET A 229 -17.87 -14.98 20.74
CA MET A 229 -18.33 -14.05 21.79
C MET A 229 -19.41 -14.68 22.64
N THR A 230 -19.63 -14.08 23.82
CA THR A 230 -20.83 -14.33 24.62
C THR A 230 -22.09 -13.79 23.91
N THR A 231 -23.26 -14.30 24.26
CA THR A 231 -24.53 -13.87 23.66
C THR A 231 -24.78 -12.38 23.81
N SER A 232 -24.40 -11.79 24.94
CA SER A 232 -24.54 -10.36 25.19
C SER A 232 -23.77 -9.51 24.17
N MET A 233 -22.49 -9.80 24.01
CA MET A 233 -21.63 -9.08 23.08
C MET A 233 -21.96 -9.40 21.62
N GLY A 234 -22.23 -10.68 21.31
CA GLY A 234 -22.59 -11.10 19.96
C GLY A 234 -23.90 -10.49 19.47
N SER A 235 -24.92 -10.39 20.35
CA SER A 235 -26.18 -9.70 20.02
C SER A 235 -25.96 -8.23 19.66
N LYS A 236 -25.12 -7.54 20.44
CA LYS A 236 -24.74 -6.15 20.20
C LYS A 236 -23.98 -6.01 18.88
N LEU A 237 -23.01 -6.90 18.63
CA LEU A 237 -22.23 -6.94 17.38
C LEU A 237 -23.13 -7.08 16.15
N PHE A 238 -24.07 -8.05 16.12
CA PHE A 238 -24.92 -8.29 14.94
C PHE A 238 -25.92 -7.17 14.67
N LEU A 239 -26.45 -6.54 15.72
CA LEU A 239 -27.28 -5.33 15.56
C LEU A 239 -26.50 -4.21 14.89
N LEU A 240 -25.25 -4.02 15.27
CA LEU A 240 -24.35 -3.00 14.70
C LEU A 240 -23.83 -3.40 13.32
N ALA A 241 -23.52 -4.68 13.09
CA ALA A 241 -23.14 -5.20 11.78
C ALA A 241 -24.24 -4.99 10.73
N LYS A 242 -25.51 -5.16 11.14
CA LYS A 242 -26.65 -4.83 10.26
C LYS A 242 -26.74 -3.34 9.94
N ARG A 243 -26.48 -2.45 10.92
CA ARG A 243 -26.41 -1.00 10.71
C ARG A 243 -25.22 -0.61 9.82
N ALA A 244 -24.10 -1.33 9.90
CA ALA A 244 -22.92 -1.15 9.06
C ALA A 244 -23.08 -1.76 7.65
N GLU A 245 -24.26 -2.33 7.32
CA GLU A 245 -24.57 -3.00 6.04
C GLU A 245 -23.65 -4.20 5.75
N MET A 246 -23.16 -4.86 6.80
CA MET A 246 -22.32 -6.07 6.69
C MET A 246 -23.15 -7.36 6.76
N MET A 247 -24.49 -7.27 6.74
CA MET A 247 -25.44 -8.38 6.71
C MET A 247 -26.20 -8.40 5.37
N SER A 248 -25.49 -8.16 4.27
CA SER A 248 -25.99 -8.12 2.91
C SER A 248 -25.29 -9.16 2.02
N GLU A 249 -25.70 -9.23 0.75
CA GLU A 249 -25.05 -10.12 -0.22
C GLU A 249 -23.54 -9.88 -0.30
N GLY A 250 -22.77 -10.96 -0.42
CA GLY A 250 -21.31 -10.93 -0.47
C GLY A 250 -20.61 -11.18 0.87
N TYR A 251 -21.36 -11.24 1.98
CA TYR A 251 -20.81 -11.55 3.29
C TYR A 251 -21.18 -12.96 3.77
N ALA A 252 -20.31 -13.59 4.56
CA ALA A 252 -20.57 -14.85 5.24
C ALA A 252 -20.14 -14.76 6.71
N TRP A 253 -21.01 -15.17 7.61
CA TRP A 253 -20.80 -15.13 9.04
C TRP A 253 -20.90 -16.51 9.65
N LEU A 254 -19.90 -16.89 10.45
CA LEU A 254 -19.91 -18.07 11.29
C LEU A 254 -19.95 -17.66 12.76
N VAL A 255 -20.72 -18.39 13.58
CA VAL A 255 -20.73 -18.20 15.03
C VAL A 255 -20.36 -19.49 15.76
N THR A 256 -19.66 -19.34 16.87
CA THR A 256 -19.24 -20.45 17.73
C THR A 256 -20.30 -20.81 18.75
N THR A 257 -20.06 -21.89 19.49
CA THR A 257 -20.97 -22.50 20.47
C THR A 257 -21.47 -21.51 21.54
N GLY A 258 -20.64 -20.60 22.02
CA GLY A 258 -21.01 -19.65 23.07
C GLY A 258 -22.15 -18.70 22.70
N LEU A 259 -22.28 -18.34 21.40
CA LEU A 259 -23.41 -17.56 20.93
C LEU A 259 -24.55 -18.48 20.42
N SER A 260 -24.19 -19.52 19.66
CA SER A 260 -25.18 -20.37 18.97
C SER A 260 -26.07 -21.23 19.88
N THR A 261 -25.64 -21.55 21.10
CA THR A 261 -26.42 -22.33 22.06
C THR A 261 -27.47 -21.52 22.82
N LEU A 262 -27.48 -20.21 22.67
CA LEU A 262 -28.34 -19.27 23.42
C LEU A 262 -29.18 -18.40 22.49
N LEU A 263 -29.46 -18.83 21.25
CA LEU A 263 -30.28 -18.07 20.30
C LEU A 263 -31.78 -18.09 20.60
N ASP A 264 -32.31 -19.17 21.23
CA ASP A 264 -33.73 -19.26 21.59
C ASP A 264 -34.23 -18.13 22.48
N PRO A 265 -33.50 -17.67 23.54
CA PRO A 265 -33.93 -16.57 24.38
C PRO A 265 -33.61 -15.18 23.84
N VAL A 266 -33.00 -15.07 22.64
CA VAL A 266 -32.60 -13.81 22.05
C VAL A 266 -33.80 -13.04 21.50
N GLU A 267 -33.78 -11.71 21.64
CA GLU A 267 -34.83 -10.83 21.11
C GLU A 267 -35.01 -11.01 19.60
N ALA A 268 -36.26 -10.99 19.12
CA ALA A 268 -36.60 -11.12 17.72
C ALA A 268 -35.81 -10.17 16.79
N LYS A 269 -35.53 -8.96 17.29
CA LYS A 269 -34.72 -7.95 16.56
C LYS A 269 -33.28 -8.38 16.32
N VAL A 270 -32.69 -9.10 17.29
CA VAL A 270 -31.33 -9.65 17.15
C VAL A 270 -31.34 -10.81 16.17
N MET A 271 -32.31 -11.73 16.26
CA MET A 271 -32.46 -12.81 15.31
C MET A 271 -32.63 -12.29 13.87
N ASP A 272 -33.44 -11.25 13.67
CA ASP A 272 -33.57 -10.58 12.37
C ASP A 272 -32.25 -9.93 11.87
N SER A 273 -31.32 -9.59 12.77
CA SER A 273 -30.00 -9.09 12.41
C SER A 273 -28.98 -10.19 12.12
N MET A 274 -29.28 -11.43 12.47
CA MET A 274 -28.43 -12.60 12.24
C MET A 274 -28.87 -13.44 11.04
N ASP A 275 -29.78 -12.94 10.22
CA ASP A 275 -30.28 -13.68 9.07
C ASP A 275 -29.16 -14.04 8.09
N GLY A 276 -29.09 -15.31 7.69
CA GLY A 276 -28.00 -15.83 6.85
C GLY A 276 -26.77 -16.34 7.61
N VAL A 277 -26.70 -16.18 8.94
CA VAL A 277 -25.56 -16.62 9.75
C VAL A 277 -25.51 -18.15 9.84
N LEU A 278 -24.32 -18.72 9.75
CA LEU A 278 -24.08 -20.14 10.07
C LEU A 278 -23.64 -20.27 11.54
N GLY A 279 -24.10 -21.33 12.19
CA GLY A 279 -23.69 -21.63 13.57
C GLY A 279 -23.31 -23.09 13.74
N VAL A 280 -22.47 -23.32 14.75
CA VAL A 280 -22.08 -24.66 15.22
C VAL A 280 -22.50 -24.80 16.68
N LYS A 281 -23.25 -25.85 17.03
CA LYS A 281 -23.64 -26.15 18.40
C LYS A 281 -23.55 -27.66 18.71
N PRO A 282 -23.29 -28.06 19.98
CA PRO A 282 -23.31 -29.47 20.34
C PRO A 282 -24.65 -30.11 20.03
N TYR A 283 -24.59 -31.29 19.43
CA TYR A 283 -25.80 -32.06 19.13
C TYR A 283 -26.36 -32.70 20.38
N VAL A 284 -27.64 -32.49 20.65
CA VAL A 284 -28.39 -33.14 21.73
C VAL A 284 -29.28 -34.23 21.17
N PRO A 285 -29.05 -35.53 21.54
CA PRO A 285 -29.87 -36.62 21.04
C PRO A 285 -31.31 -36.51 21.54
N LYS A 286 -32.26 -36.83 20.67
CA LYS A 286 -33.67 -36.90 21.07
C LYS A 286 -33.90 -38.15 21.94
N SER A 287 -34.38 -37.95 23.17
CA SER A 287 -34.77 -39.04 24.05
C SER A 287 -36.18 -38.80 24.60
N LYS A 288 -36.85 -39.86 25.10
CA LYS A 288 -38.18 -39.74 25.74
C LYS A 288 -38.11 -38.92 27.01
N GLU A 289 -37.02 -39.07 27.75
CA GLU A 289 -36.74 -38.36 28.98
C GLU A 289 -36.57 -36.85 28.71
N LEU A 290 -35.86 -36.49 27.68
CA LEU A 290 -35.72 -35.10 27.22
C LEU A 290 -37.06 -34.50 26.79
N GLU A 291 -37.83 -35.22 25.97
CA GLU A 291 -39.17 -34.76 25.56
C GLU A 291 -40.15 -34.62 26.74
N GLY A 292 -40.09 -35.52 27.69
CA GLY A 292 -40.83 -35.44 28.93
C GLY A 292 -40.39 -34.22 29.79
N PHE A 293 -39.08 -33.97 29.88
CA PHE A 293 -38.55 -32.80 30.56
C PHE A 293 -38.98 -31.51 29.86
N LYS A 294 -38.81 -31.41 28.56
CA LYS A 294 -39.21 -30.26 27.74
C LYS A 294 -40.72 -29.95 27.90
N SER A 295 -41.56 -30.97 27.90
CA SER A 295 -43.01 -30.80 28.06
C SER A 295 -43.41 -30.23 29.42
N ARG A 296 -42.71 -30.64 30.50
CA ARG A 296 -42.86 -30.08 31.85
C ARG A 296 -42.28 -28.66 31.94
N TRP A 297 -41.13 -28.45 31.29
CA TRP A 297 -40.43 -27.17 31.29
C TRP A 297 -41.21 -26.06 30.63
N LYS A 298 -41.76 -26.30 29.40
CA LYS A 298 -42.59 -25.33 28.65
C LYS A 298 -43.83 -24.86 29.41
N ARG A 299 -44.37 -25.70 30.32
CA ARG A 299 -45.50 -25.29 31.15
C ARG A 299 -45.11 -24.24 32.22
N ASN A 300 -43.85 -24.23 32.67
CA ASN A 300 -43.40 -23.46 33.78
C ASN A 300 -42.40 -22.35 33.36
N PHE A 301 -41.73 -22.47 32.24
CA PHE A 301 -40.64 -21.61 31.78
C PHE A 301 -40.64 -21.42 30.28
N ASN A 302 -40.26 -20.22 29.85
CA ASN A 302 -40.33 -19.86 28.40
C ASN A 302 -39.16 -20.33 27.54
N SER A 303 -37.99 -20.68 28.10
CA SER A 303 -36.81 -21.07 27.36
C SER A 303 -36.00 -22.14 28.08
N GLU A 304 -35.49 -23.10 27.34
CA GLU A 304 -34.46 -24.06 27.73
C GLU A 304 -33.21 -23.79 27.00
N ASN A 305 -32.06 -24.10 27.58
CA ASN A 305 -30.79 -24.00 26.90
C ASN A 305 -29.87 -25.19 27.23
N LEU A 306 -28.85 -25.42 26.41
CA LEU A 306 -27.91 -26.53 26.55
C LEU A 306 -27.18 -26.51 27.91
N PHE A 307 -26.83 -25.34 28.39
CA PHE A 307 -26.16 -25.22 29.70
C PHE A 307 -27.06 -25.66 30.87
N GLY A 308 -28.37 -25.43 30.78
CA GLY A 308 -29.32 -25.96 31.72
C GLY A 308 -29.38 -27.49 31.72
N LEU A 309 -29.32 -28.15 30.56
CA LEU A 309 -29.27 -29.60 30.43
C LEU A 309 -27.95 -30.15 31.01
N TRP A 310 -26.82 -29.52 30.75
CA TRP A 310 -25.55 -29.90 31.38
C TRP A 310 -25.55 -29.69 32.87
N ALA A 311 -26.16 -28.63 33.38
CA ALA A 311 -26.33 -28.39 34.81
C ALA A 311 -27.19 -29.51 35.47
N TYR A 312 -28.30 -29.91 34.82
CA TYR A 312 -29.15 -31.01 35.25
C TYR A 312 -28.37 -32.33 35.35
N ASP A 313 -27.63 -32.70 34.26
CA ASP A 313 -26.82 -33.92 34.22
C ASP A 313 -25.67 -33.87 35.23
N THR A 314 -25.13 -32.70 35.56
CA THR A 314 -24.09 -32.48 36.59
C THR A 314 -24.63 -32.88 37.99
N VAL A 315 -25.84 -32.49 38.33
CA VAL A 315 -26.48 -32.88 39.60
C VAL A 315 -26.66 -34.38 39.68
N TRP A 316 -27.14 -35.02 38.61
CA TRP A 316 -27.29 -36.48 38.52
C TRP A 316 -25.94 -37.19 38.72
N ALA A 317 -24.89 -36.68 38.09
CA ALA A 317 -23.54 -37.23 38.22
C ALA A 317 -23.03 -37.15 39.67
N ILE A 318 -23.24 -36.02 40.34
CA ILE A 318 -22.85 -35.84 41.75
C ILE A 318 -23.67 -36.78 42.64
N ALA A 319 -25.00 -36.81 42.50
CA ALA A 319 -25.86 -37.62 43.32
C ALA A 319 -25.52 -39.13 43.20
N MET A 320 -25.30 -39.66 41.97
CA MET A 320 -24.81 -41.03 41.76
C MET A 320 -23.43 -41.26 42.38
N ALA A 321 -22.53 -40.28 42.23
CA ALA A 321 -21.19 -40.38 42.74
C ALA A 321 -21.10 -40.40 44.27
N VAL A 322 -21.91 -39.59 44.93
CA VAL A 322 -22.02 -39.52 46.40
C VAL A 322 -22.47 -40.83 46.93
N GLU A 323 -23.52 -41.45 46.39
CA GLU A 323 -24.03 -42.79 46.84
C GLU A 323 -22.97 -43.88 46.63
N ARG A 324 -22.33 -43.88 45.43
CA ARG A 324 -21.29 -44.89 45.12
C ARG A 324 -20.01 -44.69 45.93
N ALA A 325 -19.69 -43.52 46.37
CA ALA A 325 -18.54 -43.24 47.23
C ALA A 325 -18.75 -43.71 48.66
N GLY A 326 -20.01 -44.00 49.03
CA GLY A 326 -20.37 -44.52 50.36
C GLY A 326 -20.07 -43.50 51.46
N ILE A 327 -20.39 -42.24 51.26
CA ILE A 327 -20.11 -41.14 52.19
C ILE A 327 -21.10 -41.27 53.37
N VAL A 328 -20.57 -41.57 54.56
CA VAL A 328 -21.35 -41.72 55.76
C VAL A 328 -21.31 -40.45 56.64
N HIS A 329 -20.20 -39.75 56.61
CA HIS A 329 -20.01 -38.51 57.35
C HIS A 329 -19.13 -37.53 56.51
N SER A 330 -19.53 -36.24 56.48
CA SER A 330 -18.70 -35.16 55.98
C SER A 330 -17.68 -34.77 57.06
N ARG A 331 -16.42 -34.79 56.78
CA ARG A 331 -15.36 -34.42 57.72
C ARG A 331 -14.29 -33.58 57.01
N PHE A 332 -14.06 -32.40 57.63
CA PHE A 332 -13.00 -31.50 57.16
C PHE A 332 -11.85 -31.43 58.14
N LEU A 333 -10.65 -31.76 57.74
CA LEU A 333 -9.46 -31.65 58.58
C LEU A 333 -9.04 -30.19 58.64
N LYS A 334 -9.25 -29.58 59.84
CA LYS A 334 -8.82 -28.18 60.07
C LYS A 334 -7.35 -28.22 60.54
N GLN A 335 -6.48 -27.56 59.82
CA GLN A 335 -5.13 -27.34 60.32
C GLN A 335 -5.14 -26.39 61.49
N ASN A 336 -4.32 -26.69 62.52
CA ASN A 336 -4.18 -25.83 63.71
C ASN A 336 -3.48 -24.52 63.26
N ALA A 337 -4.25 -23.58 62.77
CA ALA A 337 -3.78 -22.26 62.41
C ALA A 337 -3.65 -21.42 63.70
N SER A 338 -2.44 -20.90 63.92
CA SER A 338 -2.22 -19.89 64.96
C SER A 338 -3.15 -18.69 64.72
N SER A 339 -3.63 -18.06 65.75
CA SER A 339 -4.61 -16.95 65.72
C SER A 339 -4.21 -15.71 64.89
N ARG A 340 -3.12 -15.76 64.14
CA ARG A 340 -2.57 -14.72 63.24
C ARG A 340 -2.46 -15.14 61.78
N SER A 341 -2.96 -16.34 61.37
CA SER A 341 -2.90 -16.78 59.99
C SER A 341 -4.01 -16.15 59.14
N VAL A 342 -3.66 -15.80 57.88
CA VAL A 342 -4.62 -15.34 56.88
C VAL A 342 -5.72 -16.37 56.69
N ASP A 343 -6.98 -15.97 56.53
CA ASP A 343 -8.18 -16.84 56.45
C ASP A 343 -8.06 -18.01 55.46
N LEU A 344 -7.28 -17.88 54.40
CA LEU A 344 -7.00 -18.95 53.42
C LEU A 344 -6.18 -20.13 53.99
N ALA A 345 -5.37 -19.92 55.02
CA ALA A 345 -4.63 -21.01 55.70
C ALA A 345 -5.50 -21.81 56.68
N ALA A 346 -6.65 -21.26 57.08
CA ALA A 346 -7.61 -21.89 57.98
C ALA A 346 -8.66 -22.76 57.27
N LEU A 347 -8.59 -22.88 55.92
CA LEU A 347 -9.51 -23.72 55.17
C LEU A 347 -9.30 -25.22 55.51
N GLY A 348 -10.40 -25.89 55.84
CA GLY A 348 -10.41 -27.34 56.04
C GLY A 348 -10.19 -28.11 54.72
N ILE A 349 -9.58 -29.28 54.84
CA ILE A 349 -9.38 -30.21 53.71
C ILE A 349 -10.43 -31.33 53.83
N SER A 350 -11.21 -31.54 52.77
CA SER A 350 -12.20 -32.62 52.72
C SER A 350 -11.51 -34.01 52.68
N GLU A 351 -11.80 -34.85 53.65
CA GLU A 351 -11.33 -36.24 53.66
C GLU A 351 -12.01 -37.10 52.57
N MET A 352 -13.25 -36.74 52.26
CA MET A 352 -14.06 -37.50 51.28
C MET A 352 -13.85 -37.02 49.83
N GLY A 353 -13.29 -35.82 49.62
CA GLY A 353 -13.08 -35.19 48.30
C GLY A 353 -12.37 -36.10 47.30
N PRO A 354 -11.25 -36.79 47.65
CA PRO A 354 -10.56 -37.67 46.71
C PRO A 354 -11.39 -38.90 46.27
N ARG A 355 -12.23 -39.46 47.21
CA ARG A 355 -13.14 -40.58 46.92
C ARG A 355 -14.31 -40.09 46.03
N LEU A 356 -14.87 -38.94 46.34
CA LEU A 356 -15.94 -38.34 45.57
C LEU A 356 -15.46 -38.00 44.16
N LEU A 357 -14.32 -37.36 44.02
CA LEU A 357 -13.67 -37.08 42.71
C LEU A 357 -13.53 -38.34 41.86
N LYS A 358 -12.94 -39.40 42.41
CA LYS A 358 -12.78 -40.67 41.72
C LYS A 358 -14.13 -41.31 41.31
N SER A 359 -15.15 -41.17 42.14
CA SER A 359 -16.50 -41.65 41.86
C SER A 359 -17.13 -40.87 40.69
N ILE A 360 -17.01 -39.51 40.71
CA ILE A 360 -17.53 -38.65 39.66
C ILE A 360 -16.87 -38.97 38.32
N LEU A 361 -15.55 -39.09 38.29
CA LEU A 361 -14.79 -39.40 37.04
C LEU A 361 -15.18 -40.74 36.43
N ASN A 362 -15.64 -41.71 37.22
CA ASN A 362 -16.06 -43.02 36.73
C ASN A 362 -17.58 -43.10 36.44
N THR A 363 -18.33 -42.03 36.66
CA THR A 363 -19.78 -42.00 36.45
C THR A 363 -20.12 -41.99 34.98
N LYS A 364 -21.04 -42.88 34.56
CA LYS A 364 -21.54 -42.99 33.18
C LYS A 364 -23.05 -43.23 33.23
N PHE A 365 -23.82 -42.48 32.48
CA PHE A 365 -25.26 -42.66 32.31
C PHE A 365 -25.74 -41.94 31.04
N ASP A 366 -26.94 -42.23 30.62
CA ASP A 366 -27.64 -41.51 29.57
C ASP A 366 -28.44 -40.36 30.21
N GLY A 367 -27.93 -39.12 30.07
CA GLY A 367 -28.52 -37.91 30.63
C GLY A 367 -29.42 -37.18 29.63
N LEU A 368 -29.99 -36.04 30.04
CA LEU A 368 -30.81 -35.20 29.18
C LEU A 368 -30.01 -34.57 28.02
N SER A 369 -28.75 -34.24 28.26
CA SER A 369 -27.85 -33.70 27.20
C SER A 369 -27.27 -34.77 26.31
N GLY A 370 -27.53 -36.07 26.62
CA GLY A 370 -26.99 -37.20 25.90
C GLY A 370 -26.15 -38.09 26.83
N LYS A 371 -25.20 -38.85 26.24
CA LYS A 371 -24.38 -39.78 27.03
C LYS A 371 -23.36 -39.01 27.90
N PHE A 372 -23.57 -39.05 29.22
CA PHE A 372 -22.62 -38.54 30.16
C PHE A 372 -21.45 -39.50 30.35
N GLN A 373 -20.29 -39.09 29.85
CA GLN A 373 -19.04 -39.84 30.01
C GLN A 373 -17.87 -38.87 30.02
N LEU A 374 -17.11 -38.86 31.09
CA LEU A 374 -15.93 -38.02 31.24
C LEU A 374 -14.69 -38.72 30.68
N VAL A 375 -13.88 -38.02 29.91
CA VAL A 375 -12.57 -38.43 29.41
C VAL A 375 -11.54 -37.42 29.88
N LYS A 376 -10.60 -37.86 30.71
CA LYS A 376 -9.62 -36.95 31.36
C LYS A 376 -10.27 -35.76 32.13
N GLY A 377 -11.45 -35.98 32.73
CA GLY A 377 -12.17 -34.95 33.50
C GLY A 377 -13.05 -34.00 32.67
N GLU A 378 -13.19 -34.22 31.35
CA GLU A 378 -14.02 -33.41 30.46
C GLU A 378 -15.08 -34.27 29.75
N MET A 379 -16.21 -33.66 29.43
CA MET A 379 -17.23 -34.28 28.59
C MET A 379 -16.69 -34.57 27.20
N ALA A 380 -16.81 -35.84 26.76
CA ALA A 380 -16.39 -36.24 25.41
C ALA A 380 -17.32 -35.65 24.32
N PRO A 381 -16.81 -34.99 23.31
CA PRO A 381 -17.64 -34.49 22.20
C PRO A 381 -18.18 -35.67 21.40
N PHE A 382 -19.48 -35.67 21.13
CA PHE A 382 -20.15 -36.70 20.32
C PHE A 382 -20.35 -36.23 18.88
N ALA A 383 -21.06 -35.13 18.68
CA ALA A 383 -21.34 -34.53 17.39
C ALA A 383 -21.64 -33.02 17.55
N PHE A 384 -21.47 -32.30 16.49
CA PHE A 384 -21.91 -30.92 16.36
C PHE A 384 -22.99 -30.82 15.30
N GLU A 385 -24.04 -30.07 15.58
CA GLU A 385 -25.08 -29.68 14.66
C GLU A 385 -24.67 -28.38 13.99
N ILE A 386 -24.79 -28.33 12.66
CA ILE A 386 -24.51 -27.16 11.86
C ILE A 386 -25.86 -26.62 11.37
N PHE A 387 -26.13 -25.38 11.71
CA PHE A 387 -27.38 -24.73 11.35
C PHE A 387 -27.15 -23.40 10.66
N ASN A 388 -28.18 -22.92 10.00
CA ASN A 388 -28.26 -21.64 9.32
C ASN A 388 -29.46 -20.87 9.89
N VAL A 389 -29.24 -19.64 10.30
CA VAL A 389 -30.31 -18.74 10.73
C VAL A 389 -31.06 -18.30 9.46
N VAL A 390 -32.38 -18.52 9.42
CA VAL A 390 -33.26 -18.13 8.33
C VAL A 390 -34.50 -17.47 8.92
N GLY A 391 -34.60 -16.17 8.71
CA GLY A 391 -35.61 -15.37 9.39
C GLY A 391 -35.38 -15.41 10.91
N ARG A 392 -36.37 -15.90 11.67
CA ARG A 392 -36.31 -16.02 13.14
C ARG A 392 -36.16 -17.45 13.62
N SER A 393 -35.65 -18.34 12.76
CA SER A 393 -35.51 -19.76 13.10
C SER A 393 -34.18 -20.34 12.66
N GLU A 394 -33.78 -21.41 13.32
CA GLU A 394 -32.60 -22.17 12.98
C GLU A 394 -32.99 -23.32 12.05
N ARG A 395 -32.33 -23.40 10.88
CA ARG A 395 -32.46 -24.48 9.94
C ARG A 395 -31.25 -25.38 9.95
N VAL A 396 -31.38 -26.62 10.38
CA VAL A 396 -30.27 -27.61 10.40
C VAL A 396 -29.87 -27.93 8.96
N ILE A 397 -28.58 -27.70 8.64
CA ILE A 397 -28.00 -27.96 7.34
C ILE A 397 -27.10 -29.20 7.31
N GLY A 398 -26.66 -29.70 8.46
CA GLY A 398 -25.86 -30.90 8.59
C GLY A 398 -25.27 -31.10 9.97
N TYR A 399 -24.38 -32.07 10.05
CA TYR A 399 -23.73 -32.48 11.29
C TYR A 399 -22.24 -32.71 11.04
N TRP A 400 -21.47 -32.59 12.09
CA TRP A 400 -20.07 -32.97 12.10
C TRP A 400 -19.78 -33.94 13.26
N THR A 401 -18.99 -34.97 12.96
CA THR A 401 -18.53 -35.94 13.98
C THR A 401 -17.02 -36.13 13.87
N PRO A 402 -16.31 -36.42 14.99
CA PRO A 402 -14.87 -36.63 14.98
C PRO A 402 -14.40 -37.75 14.04
N LYS A 403 -15.23 -38.80 13.86
CA LYS A 403 -14.91 -39.98 13.03
C LYS A 403 -15.39 -39.85 11.58
N GLY A 404 -16.55 -39.24 11.36
CA GLY A 404 -17.23 -39.20 10.05
C GLY A 404 -17.07 -37.85 9.29
N GLY A 405 -16.55 -36.81 9.95
CA GLY A 405 -16.52 -35.46 9.42
C GLY A 405 -17.91 -34.90 9.18
N LEU A 406 -18.07 -34.09 8.13
CA LEU A 406 -19.34 -33.47 7.75
C LEU A 406 -20.30 -34.44 7.07
N SER A 407 -21.58 -34.43 7.48
CA SER A 407 -22.65 -35.23 6.91
C SER A 407 -23.98 -34.49 6.96
N GLN A 408 -24.96 -34.87 6.13
CA GLN A 408 -26.33 -34.32 6.15
C GLN A 408 -27.21 -34.98 7.21
N SER A 409 -26.85 -36.20 7.69
CA SER A 409 -27.58 -36.95 8.73
C SER A 409 -26.64 -37.72 9.59
N LEU A 410 -27.07 -38.02 10.85
CA LEU A 410 -26.32 -38.84 11.83
C LEU A 410 -26.65 -40.33 11.77
N ASP A 411 -27.61 -40.79 10.96
CA ASP A 411 -28.02 -42.18 10.90
C ASP A 411 -26.95 -43.05 10.27
N SER A 412 -26.35 -43.90 11.10
CA SER A 412 -25.29 -44.86 10.75
C SER A 412 -25.79 -46.09 9.97
N SER A 413 -27.08 -46.22 9.69
CA SER A 413 -27.65 -47.45 9.12
C SER A 413 -27.91 -47.37 7.62
N SER A 414 -27.71 -46.26 6.97
CA SER A 414 -27.73 -46.23 5.50
C SER A 414 -26.37 -46.67 4.97
N LYS A 415 -26.35 -47.85 4.43
CA LYS A 415 -25.34 -48.41 3.53
C LYS A 415 -24.80 -47.28 2.67
N ILE A 416 -23.48 -47.21 2.56
CA ILE A 416 -22.73 -46.31 1.68
C ILE A 416 -23.49 -46.14 0.36
N SER A 417 -24.37 -45.21 0.32
CA SER A 417 -24.93 -44.72 -0.94
C SER A 417 -23.80 -43.93 -1.58
N HIS A 418 -23.21 -44.48 -2.63
CA HIS A 418 -22.34 -43.74 -3.54
C HIS A 418 -23.14 -42.63 -4.24
N SER A 419 -23.61 -41.67 -3.47
CA SER A 419 -24.12 -40.42 -4.02
C SER A 419 -22.95 -39.57 -4.42
N ASN A 420 -22.75 -39.36 -5.71
CA ASN A 420 -21.81 -38.42 -6.32
C ASN A 420 -22.12 -36.95 -6.01
N SER A 421 -22.89 -36.67 -4.96
CA SER A 421 -23.19 -35.31 -4.49
C SER A 421 -21.93 -34.76 -3.81
N LYS A 422 -21.30 -33.76 -4.46
CA LYS A 422 -20.15 -33.01 -3.94
C LYS A 422 -20.44 -32.20 -2.68
N THR A 423 -21.71 -32.07 -2.28
CA THR A 423 -22.15 -31.23 -1.15
C THR A 423 -22.40 -32.10 0.08
N LYS A 424 -21.51 -32.04 1.06
CA LYS A 424 -21.63 -32.70 2.36
C LYS A 424 -22.65 -32.06 3.30
N LEU A 425 -23.09 -30.82 3.01
CA LEU A 425 -24.07 -30.05 3.76
C LEU A 425 -25.23 -29.67 2.85
N LYS A 426 -26.41 -29.43 3.43
CA LYS A 426 -27.53 -28.78 2.70
C LYS A 426 -27.12 -27.36 2.36
N GLN A 427 -27.66 -26.80 1.27
CA GLN A 427 -27.33 -25.46 0.83
C GLN A 427 -27.82 -24.41 1.84
N PRO A 428 -26.93 -23.55 2.37
CA PRO A 428 -27.32 -22.45 3.24
C PRO A 428 -27.94 -21.31 2.47
N ILE A 429 -28.64 -20.45 3.16
CA ILE A 429 -29.05 -19.12 2.72
C ILE A 429 -28.09 -18.15 3.41
N TRP A 430 -27.41 -17.33 2.62
CA TRP A 430 -26.45 -16.35 3.11
C TRP A 430 -27.14 -15.00 3.38
N PRO A 431 -26.49 -14.05 4.07
CA PRO A 431 -27.01 -12.70 4.23
C PRO A 431 -27.43 -12.08 2.90
N GLY A 432 -28.58 -11.40 2.88
CA GLY A 432 -29.20 -10.89 1.66
C GLY A 432 -30.03 -11.91 0.89
N ASP A 433 -30.49 -12.98 1.54
CA ASP A 433 -31.36 -14.04 0.99
C ASP A 433 -30.79 -14.77 -0.24
N THR A 434 -29.48 -14.76 -0.38
CA THR A 434 -28.78 -15.39 -1.51
C THR A 434 -28.33 -16.80 -1.18
N THR A 435 -28.38 -17.68 -2.19
CA THR A 435 -27.81 -19.03 -2.11
C THR A 435 -26.37 -19.08 -2.62
N GLN A 436 -25.85 -17.96 -3.17
CA GLN A 436 -24.50 -17.88 -3.67
C GLN A 436 -23.53 -17.48 -2.56
N GLN A 437 -22.52 -18.30 -2.33
CA GLN A 437 -21.44 -17.97 -1.42
C GLN A 437 -20.57 -16.85 -1.99
N PRO A 438 -19.91 -16.03 -1.16
CA PRO A 438 -18.93 -15.08 -1.60
C PRO A 438 -17.86 -15.76 -2.46
N LYS A 439 -17.68 -15.29 -3.71
CA LYS A 439 -16.65 -15.79 -4.64
C LYS A 439 -15.58 -14.73 -4.83
N LYS A 440 -14.32 -15.15 -4.86
CA LYS A 440 -13.23 -14.29 -5.31
C LYS A 440 -13.24 -14.18 -6.82
N LEU A 441 -13.13 -12.95 -7.34
CA LEU A 441 -12.94 -12.69 -8.77
C LEU A 441 -11.55 -13.15 -9.21
N ARG A 442 -11.49 -13.89 -10.30
CA ARG A 442 -10.25 -14.27 -10.97
C ARG A 442 -9.89 -13.16 -11.94
N ILE A 443 -8.96 -12.30 -11.56
CA ILE A 443 -8.54 -11.13 -12.34
C ILE A 443 -7.29 -11.48 -13.12
N GLY A 444 -7.41 -11.55 -14.46
CA GLY A 444 -6.26 -11.72 -15.34
C GLY A 444 -5.40 -10.46 -15.38
N VAL A 445 -4.08 -10.59 -15.28
CA VAL A 445 -3.14 -9.49 -15.41
C VAL A 445 -2.11 -9.78 -16.51
N PRO A 446 -1.75 -8.79 -17.36
CA PRO A 446 -0.74 -8.98 -18.39
C PRO A 446 0.64 -9.16 -17.76
N VAL A 447 1.49 -9.96 -18.40
CA VAL A 447 2.91 -10.15 -18.03
C VAL A 447 3.76 -9.57 -19.14
N ARG A 448 4.65 -8.63 -18.80
CA ARG A 448 5.47 -7.88 -19.76
C ARG A 448 6.93 -7.89 -19.39
N SER A 449 7.79 -7.68 -20.39
CA SER A 449 9.24 -7.56 -20.23
C SER A 449 9.75 -6.12 -20.13
N GLY A 450 8.90 -5.11 -20.43
CA GLY A 450 9.23 -3.70 -20.38
C GLY A 450 8.08 -2.86 -19.85
N PHE A 451 8.34 -1.62 -19.49
CA PHE A 451 7.38 -0.69 -18.87
C PHE A 451 6.68 -1.29 -17.64
N SER A 452 7.48 -1.93 -16.77
CA SER A 452 7.02 -2.59 -15.54
C SER A 452 6.31 -1.68 -14.55
N GLU A 453 6.48 -0.38 -14.69
CA GLU A 453 5.84 0.65 -13.87
C GLU A 453 4.31 0.68 -14.03
N PHE A 454 3.79 0.25 -15.20
CA PHE A 454 2.34 0.15 -15.42
C PHE A 454 1.76 -1.10 -14.79
N ILE A 455 2.42 -2.26 -14.96
CA ILE A 455 2.05 -3.52 -14.33
C ILE A 455 3.28 -4.42 -14.21
N GLU A 456 3.55 -4.91 -13.02
CA GLU A 456 4.67 -5.78 -12.72
C GLU A 456 4.19 -7.02 -11.97
N VAL A 457 4.67 -8.18 -12.38
CA VAL A 457 4.36 -9.47 -11.75
C VAL A 457 5.65 -10.10 -11.25
N LYS A 458 5.75 -10.26 -9.92
CA LYS A 458 6.90 -10.90 -9.26
C LYS A 458 6.47 -12.19 -8.55
N PRO A 459 7.25 -13.28 -8.61
CA PRO A 459 6.99 -14.45 -7.78
C PRO A 459 7.22 -14.13 -6.31
N HIS A 460 6.32 -14.58 -5.44
CA HIS A 460 6.51 -14.44 -4.00
C HIS A 460 7.55 -15.44 -3.50
N GLN A 461 8.53 -15.00 -2.70
CA GLN A 461 9.67 -15.83 -2.28
C GLN A 461 9.32 -17.05 -1.40
N ARG A 462 8.15 -17.08 -0.77
CA ARG A 462 7.74 -18.12 0.20
C ARG A 462 6.42 -18.84 -0.13
N SER A 463 5.70 -18.42 -1.16
CA SER A 463 4.45 -19.07 -1.60
C SER A 463 4.41 -19.14 -3.12
N ASN A 464 3.61 -20.06 -3.67
CA ASN A 464 3.37 -20.15 -5.12
C ASN A 464 2.49 -18.99 -5.66
N GLU A 465 2.36 -17.90 -4.91
CA GLU A 465 1.58 -16.73 -5.27
C GLU A 465 2.45 -15.70 -6.00
N HIS A 466 1.82 -14.84 -6.78
CA HIS A 466 2.47 -13.76 -7.49
C HIS A 466 2.06 -12.43 -6.88
N ILE A 467 3.04 -11.56 -6.66
CA ILE A 467 2.80 -10.18 -6.23
C ILE A 467 2.64 -9.35 -7.50
N VAL A 468 1.51 -8.69 -7.63
CA VAL A 468 1.22 -7.78 -8.73
C VAL A 468 1.33 -6.35 -8.22
N SER A 469 2.14 -5.52 -8.88
CA SER A 469 2.38 -4.11 -8.57
C SER A 469 2.32 -3.26 -9.84
N GLY A 470 2.47 -1.95 -9.72
CA GLY A 470 2.45 -1.00 -10.82
C GLY A 470 1.18 -0.14 -10.86
N PHE A 471 1.21 0.89 -11.70
CA PHE A 471 0.19 1.94 -11.77
C PHE A 471 -1.24 1.39 -11.91
N SER A 472 -1.47 0.49 -12.88
CA SER A 472 -2.80 -0.11 -13.12
C SER A 472 -3.31 -0.92 -11.93
N ALA A 473 -2.43 -1.66 -11.24
CA ALA A 473 -2.79 -2.43 -10.05
C ALA A 473 -3.08 -1.52 -8.84
N GLU A 474 -2.33 -0.43 -8.68
CA GLU A 474 -2.55 0.53 -7.59
C GLU A 474 -3.84 1.33 -7.79
N VAL A 475 -4.15 1.74 -9.03
CA VAL A 475 -5.45 2.36 -9.35
C VAL A 475 -6.59 1.40 -9.06
N PHE A 476 -6.47 0.12 -9.45
CA PHE A 476 -7.49 -0.87 -9.14
C PHE A 476 -7.70 -1.06 -7.63
N ARG A 477 -6.63 -1.09 -6.82
CA ARG A 477 -6.74 -1.16 -5.36
C ARG A 477 -7.44 0.06 -4.79
N ALA A 478 -7.06 1.26 -5.24
CA ALA A 478 -7.69 2.51 -4.79
C ALA A 478 -9.19 2.57 -5.16
N VAL A 479 -9.56 2.04 -6.32
CA VAL A 479 -10.95 1.90 -6.77
C VAL A 479 -11.69 0.86 -5.92
N HIS A 480 -11.08 -0.29 -5.70
CA HIS A 480 -11.62 -1.36 -4.87
C HIS A 480 -11.92 -0.92 -3.43
N ASP A 481 -11.04 -0.09 -2.82
CA ASP A 481 -11.20 0.42 -1.46
C ASP A 481 -12.41 1.38 -1.30
N ILE A 482 -12.94 1.91 -2.39
CA ILE A 482 -14.07 2.85 -2.40
C ILE A 482 -15.40 2.12 -2.65
N LEU A 483 -15.37 0.88 -3.14
CA LEU A 483 -16.60 0.15 -3.45
C LEU A 483 -17.48 -0.02 -2.20
N PRO A 484 -18.82 0.13 -2.35
CA PRO A 484 -19.74 0.04 -1.22
C PRO A 484 -19.99 -1.40 -0.73
N PHE A 485 -19.51 -2.40 -1.45
CA PHE A 485 -19.65 -3.82 -1.15
C PHE A 485 -18.29 -4.54 -1.27
N PRO A 486 -18.09 -5.67 -0.56
CA PRO A 486 -16.87 -6.44 -0.67
C PRO A 486 -16.76 -7.11 -2.04
N LEU A 487 -15.59 -6.99 -2.64
CA LEU A 487 -15.29 -7.60 -3.93
C LEU A 487 -13.95 -8.36 -3.82
N PRO A 488 -13.93 -9.52 -3.12
CA PRO A 488 -12.71 -10.27 -2.97
C PRO A 488 -12.19 -10.75 -4.33
N TYR A 489 -10.88 -10.62 -4.57
CA TYR A 489 -10.26 -10.95 -5.85
C TYR A 489 -8.90 -11.61 -5.68
N ASP A 490 -8.47 -12.34 -6.71
CA ASP A 490 -7.12 -12.87 -6.85
C ASP A 490 -6.56 -12.45 -8.21
N PHE A 491 -5.36 -11.87 -8.23
CA PHE A 491 -4.64 -11.60 -9.47
C PHE A 491 -4.03 -12.88 -10.03
N ILE A 492 -4.32 -13.19 -11.29
CA ILE A 492 -3.81 -14.37 -11.99
C ILE A 492 -2.99 -13.89 -13.19
N PRO A 493 -1.67 -14.06 -13.18
CA PRO A 493 -0.81 -13.67 -14.28
C PRO A 493 -1.10 -14.46 -15.57
N PHE A 494 -1.21 -13.74 -16.69
CA PHE A 494 -1.36 -14.33 -18.02
C PHE A 494 0.01 -14.69 -18.59
N MET A 495 0.55 -15.82 -18.15
CA MET A 495 1.88 -16.29 -18.53
C MET A 495 1.89 -17.75 -18.97
N ASN A 496 2.90 -18.11 -19.76
CA ASN A 496 3.22 -19.47 -20.12
C ASN A 496 4.09 -20.15 -19.04
N ILE A 497 4.41 -21.44 -19.24
CA ILE A 497 5.22 -22.25 -18.31
C ILE A 497 6.62 -21.64 -18.08
N SER A 498 7.15 -20.87 -19.04
CA SER A 498 8.45 -20.20 -18.92
C SER A 498 8.39 -18.83 -18.24
N GLY A 499 7.25 -18.43 -17.67
CA GLY A 499 7.08 -17.15 -16.97
C GLY A 499 6.97 -15.92 -17.88
N LYS A 500 6.88 -16.11 -19.20
CA LYS A 500 6.67 -15.04 -20.18
C LYS A 500 5.20 -14.90 -20.52
N SER A 501 4.80 -13.77 -21.11
CA SER A 501 3.43 -13.57 -21.59
C SER A 501 2.92 -14.76 -22.40
N ALA A 502 1.70 -15.22 -22.12
CA ALA A 502 1.06 -16.32 -22.85
C ALA A 502 0.45 -15.89 -24.19
N GLY A 503 0.43 -14.60 -24.52
CA GLY A 503 -0.11 -14.07 -25.76
C GLY A 503 -0.16 -12.56 -25.79
N THR A 504 -0.98 -12.02 -26.69
CA THR A 504 -1.27 -10.58 -26.85
C THR A 504 -2.31 -10.09 -25.84
N TYR A 505 -2.54 -8.79 -25.78
CA TYR A 505 -3.65 -8.21 -24.99
C TYR A 505 -5.02 -8.73 -25.46
N ASP A 506 -5.19 -8.96 -26.75
CA ASP A 506 -6.44 -9.54 -27.27
C ASP A 506 -6.64 -10.99 -26.83
N ASP A 507 -5.56 -11.77 -26.76
CA ASP A 507 -5.60 -13.13 -26.23
C ASP A 507 -5.94 -13.15 -24.74
N LEU A 508 -5.44 -12.18 -23.97
CA LEU A 508 -5.75 -12.00 -22.55
C LEU A 508 -7.24 -11.66 -22.36
N LEU A 509 -7.78 -10.71 -23.12
CA LEU A 509 -9.17 -10.32 -23.06
C LEU A 509 -10.13 -11.46 -23.46
N ARG A 510 -9.76 -12.27 -24.45
CA ARG A 510 -10.52 -13.46 -24.85
C ARG A 510 -10.65 -14.49 -23.73
N GLN A 511 -9.77 -14.50 -22.72
CA GLN A 511 -9.93 -15.39 -21.56
C GLN A 511 -11.17 -15.03 -20.72
N ILE A 512 -11.65 -13.79 -20.75
CA ILE A 512 -12.92 -13.39 -20.14
C ILE A 512 -14.07 -14.11 -20.85
N GLN A 513 -14.11 -14.07 -22.19
CA GLN A 513 -15.12 -14.75 -22.99
C GLN A 513 -15.12 -16.27 -22.78
N LEU A 514 -13.92 -16.86 -22.60
CA LEU A 514 -13.72 -18.27 -22.27
C LEU A 514 -14.04 -18.60 -20.79
N LYS A 515 -14.48 -17.65 -19.98
CA LYS A 515 -14.78 -17.79 -18.55
C LYS A 515 -13.61 -18.31 -17.71
N ARG A 516 -12.38 -18.07 -18.15
CA ARG A 516 -11.16 -18.39 -17.40
C ARG A 516 -10.82 -17.27 -16.42
N PHE A 517 -11.08 -16.04 -16.81
CA PHE A 517 -11.01 -14.84 -15.96
C PHE A 517 -12.39 -14.22 -15.84
N ASP A 518 -12.63 -13.59 -14.70
CA ASP A 518 -13.85 -12.86 -14.40
C ASP A 518 -13.70 -11.36 -14.70
N ALA A 519 -12.45 -10.88 -14.75
CA ALA A 519 -12.06 -9.53 -15.17
C ALA A 519 -10.62 -9.50 -15.63
N VAL A 520 -10.20 -8.42 -16.29
CA VAL A 520 -8.79 -8.12 -16.61
C VAL A 520 -8.44 -6.73 -16.08
N VAL A 521 -7.34 -6.66 -15.32
CA VAL A 521 -6.75 -5.44 -14.77
C VAL A 521 -5.34 -5.30 -15.30
N GLY A 522 -5.08 -4.18 -15.95
CA GLY A 522 -3.79 -3.88 -16.55
C GLY A 522 -3.88 -2.63 -17.43
N ASP A 523 -2.79 -2.30 -18.06
CA ASP A 523 -2.65 -1.22 -19.04
C ASP A 523 -3.32 -1.58 -20.38
N THR A 524 -4.62 -1.89 -20.31
CA THR A 524 -5.40 -2.38 -21.46
C THR A 524 -6.15 -1.23 -22.11
N THR A 525 -5.77 -0.88 -23.34
CA THR A 525 -6.39 0.20 -24.10
C THR A 525 -7.80 -0.13 -24.52
N ILE A 526 -8.69 0.80 -24.32
CA ILE A 526 -10.07 0.77 -24.79
C ILE A 526 -10.07 1.06 -26.31
N VAL A 527 -10.48 0.09 -27.10
CA VAL A 527 -10.66 0.24 -28.55
C VAL A 527 -11.93 -0.44 -29.01
N ALA A 528 -12.59 0.13 -30.01
CA ALA A 528 -13.93 -0.26 -30.46
C ALA A 528 -14.10 -1.76 -30.75
N TYR A 529 -13.10 -2.40 -31.41
CA TYR A 529 -13.21 -3.83 -31.75
C TYR A 529 -13.14 -4.73 -30.49
N ARG A 530 -12.45 -4.31 -29.40
CA ARG A 530 -12.39 -5.05 -28.13
C ARG A 530 -13.72 -4.95 -27.38
N SER A 531 -14.37 -3.79 -27.45
CA SER A 531 -15.68 -3.58 -26.84
C SER A 531 -16.80 -4.42 -27.48
N SER A 532 -16.54 -5.11 -28.59
CA SER A 532 -17.51 -6.06 -29.16
C SER A 532 -17.62 -7.39 -28.39
N TYR A 533 -16.66 -7.72 -27.52
CA TYR A 533 -16.63 -8.97 -26.78
C TYR A 533 -16.29 -8.84 -25.28
N VAL A 534 -15.93 -7.65 -24.79
CA VAL A 534 -15.79 -7.31 -23.37
C VAL A 534 -16.34 -5.91 -23.12
N ASP A 535 -16.83 -5.65 -21.92
CA ASP A 535 -17.15 -4.31 -21.45
C ASP A 535 -15.97 -3.68 -20.74
N PHE A 536 -15.69 -2.42 -21.02
CA PHE A 536 -14.66 -1.65 -20.36
C PHE A 536 -15.25 -0.68 -19.34
N THR A 537 -14.52 -0.44 -18.28
CA THR A 537 -14.77 0.68 -17.37
C THR A 537 -14.41 2.01 -18.05
N LEU A 538 -14.75 3.12 -17.42
CA LEU A 538 -14.19 4.42 -17.79
C LEU A 538 -12.66 4.37 -17.71
N PRO A 539 -11.97 5.16 -18.55
CA PRO A 539 -10.52 5.20 -18.55
C PRO A 539 -9.97 5.88 -17.29
N TYR A 540 -8.80 5.40 -16.85
CA TYR A 540 -8.08 5.97 -15.72
C TYR A 540 -6.71 6.57 -16.11
N SER A 541 -6.38 6.60 -17.41
CA SER A 541 -5.14 7.15 -17.95
C SER A 541 -5.39 8.16 -19.05
N GLU A 542 -4.36 8.95 -19.37
CA GLU A 542 -4.34 9.76 -20.57
C GLU A 542 -4.52 8.90 -21.81
N SER A 543 -5.05 9.49 -22.88
CA SER A 543 -5.39 8.80 -24.11
C SER A 543 -4.67 9.37 -25.34
N GLY A 544 -4.50 8.54 -26.36
CA GLY A 544 -3.98 8.88 -27.66
C GLY A 544 -2.71 8.15 -28.05
N VAL A 545 -2.53 7.95 -29.36
CA VAL A 545 -1.30 7.45 -29.97
C VAL A 545 -0.55 8.62 -30.59
N THR A 546 0.74 8.72 -30.34
CA THR A 546 1.59 9.78 -30.86
C THR A 546 2.93 9.19 -31.35
N MET A 547 3.73 9.99 -32.03
CA MET A 547 5.05 9.55 -32.48
C MET A 547 6.17 10.22 -31.70
N VAL A 548 7.23 9.47 -31.46
CA VAL A 548 8.50 9.95 -30.92
C VAL A 548 9.55 9.92 -32.01
N VAL A 549 10.31 11.03 -32.15
CA VAL A 549 11.37 11.18 -33.14
C VAL A 549 12.65 11.70 -32.51
N LEU A 550 13.76 11.43 -33.17
CA LEU A 550 15.06 11.97 -32.81
C LEU A 550 15.10 13.49 -33.08
N MET A 551 15.67 14.25 -32.17
CA MET A 551 15.97 15.67 -32.35
C MET A 551 17.27 15.85 -33.12
N LYS A 552 17.22 16.56 -34.22
CA LYS A 552 18.41 16.98 -34.95
C LYS A 552 18.87 18.34 -34.44
N ARG A 553 20.16 18.49 -34.26
CA ARG A 553 20.77 19.80 -34.00
C ARG A 553 20.74 20.61 -35.26
N ASP A 554 20.35 21.88 -35.19
CA ASP A 554 20.52 22.82 -36.30
C ASP A 554 22.00 22.88 -36.66
N GLU A 555 22.31 22.83 -37.99
CA GLU A 555 23.67 22.89 -38.50
C GLU A 555 24.28 24.26 -38.17
N ARG A 556 24.81 24.43 -36.98
CA ARG A 556 25.54 25.62 -36.51
C ARG A 556 27.00 25.58 -36.90
N ASP A 557 27.47 24.50 -37.49
CA ASP A 557 28.84 24.37 -38.02
C ASP A 557 29.01 25.03 -39.38
N SER A 558 28.08 25.93 -39.78
CA SER A 558 28.28 26.77 -40.95
C SER A 558 29.37 27.80 -40.69
N MET A 559 30.49 27.72 -41.43
CA MET A 559 31.59 28.68 -41.38
C MET A 559 31.17 30.15 -41.64
N TRP A 560 29.90 30.35 -42.04
CA TRP A 560 29.30 31.66 -42.35
C TRP A 560 28.30 32.14 -41.29
N ILE A 561 28.32 31.61 -40.08
CA ILE A 561 27.37 31.96 -39.01
C ILE A 561 27.38 33.44 -38.66
N PHE A 562 28.57 34.09 -38.79
CA PHE A 562 28.73 35.51 -38.50
C PHE A 562 28.02 36.43 -39.51
N LEU A 563 27.59 35.91 -40.69
CA LEU A 563 26.77 36.70 -41.62
C LEU A 563 25.26 36.62 -41.33
N LYS A 564 24.80 35.63 -40.57
CA LYS A 564 23.37 35.38 -40.27
C LYS A 564 22.69 36.44 -39.41
N PRO A 565 23.38 37.17 -38.46
CA PRO A 565 22.70 38.16 -37.58
C PRO A 565 22.02 39.28 -38.33
N LEU A 566 22.53 39.68 -39.51
CA LEU A 566 21.94 40.71 -40.37
C LEU A 566 21.43 40.07 -41.68
N THR A 567 20.25 40.49 -42.14
CA THR A 567 19.73 40.08 -43.44
C THR A 567 20.58 40.64 -44.58
N LEU A 568 20.61 40.00 -45.72
CA LEU A 568 21.36 40.47 -46.88
C LEU A 568 20.99 41.92 -47.25
N LYS A 569 19.69 42.27 -47.15
CA LYS A 569 19.21 43.64 -47.37
C LYS A 569 19.84 44.64 -46.42
N LEU A 570 19.95 44.27 -45.13
CA LEU A 570 20.54 45.16 -44.11
C LEU A 570 22.06 45.26 -44.29
N TRP A 571 22.78 44.21 -44.72
CA TRP A 571 24.18 44.28 -45.11
C TRP A 571 24.43 45.23 -46.26
N LEU A 572 23.58 45.19 -47.33
CA LEU A 572 23.68 46.07 -48.47
C LEU A 572 23.39 47.54 -48.10
N VAL A 573 22.38 47.81 -47.33
CA VAL A 573 22.04 49.17 -46.86
C VAL A 573 23.16 49.74 -45.99
N THR A 574 23.71 48.91 -45.07
CA THR A 574 24.83 49.36 -44.19
C THR A 574 26.06 49.63 -44.98
N GLY A 575 26.40 48.79 -45.98
CA GLY A 575 27.53 49.01 -46.91
C GLY A 575 27.32 50.28 -47.77
N LEU A 576 26.10 50.51 -48.26
CA LEU A 576 25.80 51.74 -49.02
C LEU A 576 25.92 53.00 -48.18
N ALA A 577 25.35 52.94 -46.92
CA ALA A 577 25.47 54.03 -45.96
C ALA A 577 26.92 54.33 -45.59
N PHE A 578 27.74 53.32 -45.44
CA PHE A 578 29.20 53.44 -45.25
C PHE A 578 29.88 54.22 -46.37
N PHE A 579 29.65 53.83 -47.59
CA PHE A 579 30.25 54.54 -48.75
C PHE A 579 29.68 55.96 -48.86
N LEU A 580 28.40 56.15 -48.68
CA LEU A 580 27.75 57.47 -48.74
C LEU A 580 28.31 58.41 -47.68
N THR A 581 28.49 57.95 -46.43
CA THR A 581 29.08 58.77 -45.34
C THR A 581 30.53 59.17 -45.70
N GLY A 582 31.34 58.21 -46.19
CA GLY A 582 32.71 58.53 -46.68
C GLY A 582 32.73 59.56 -47.78
N LEU A 583 31.85 59.44 -48.76
CA LEU A 583 31.74 60.39 -49.84
C LEU A 583 31.34 61.80 -49.32
N VAL A 584 30.33 61.86 -48.46
CA VAL A 584 29.88 63.14 -47.87
C VAL A 584 31.00 63.82 -47.06
N VAL A 585 31.69 63.08 -46.24
CA VAL A 585 32.83 63.58 -45.46
C VAL A 585 33.92 64.05 -46.38
N TRP A 586 34.28 63.33 -47.45
CA TRP A 586 35.25 63.72 -48.45
C TRP A 586 34.87 65.04 -49.14
N VAL A 587 33.63 65.19 -49.57
CA VAL A 587 33.15 66.44 -50.20
C VAL A 587 33.27 67.64 -49.26
N LEU A 588 32.94 67.47 -47.96
CA LEU A 588 32.95 68.53 -46.97
C LEU A 588 34.36 68.91 -46.54
N GLU A 589 35.30 67.97 -46.45
CA GLU A 589 36.67 68.15 -45.91
C GLU A 589 37.69 68.39 -47.04
N HIS A 590 37.43 67.96 -48.24
CA HIS A 590 38.43 67.99 -49.37
C HIS A 590 39.06 69.36 -49.63
N ARG A 591 38.31 70.50 -49.44
CA ARG A 591 38.81 71.85 -49.68
C ARG A 591 39.54 72.47 -48.45
N ILE A 592 39.24 71.98 -47.22
CA ILE A 592 39.69 72.62 -45.99
C ILE A 592 40.82 71.76 -45.40
N ASN A 593 40.71 70.47 -45.39
CA ASN A 593 41.59 69.56 -44.65
C ASN A 593 42.63 68.99 -45.63
N THR A 594 43.89 69.17 -45.27
CA THR A 594 45.02 68.71 -46.12
C THR A 594 45.16 67.18 -46.10
N GLU A 595 44.62 66.47 -45.12
CA GLU A 595 44.63 65.01 -44.99
C GLU A 595 43.78 64.35 -46.09
N PHE A 596 42.75 65.05 -46.61
CA PHE A 596 41.83 64.54 -47.65
C PHE A 596 42.24 64.97 -49.07
N ARG A 597 43.48 65.54 -49.22
CA ARG A 597 44.09 65.88 -50.50
C ARG A 597 45.14 64.88 -50.90
N GLY A 598 45.44 64.79 -52.21
CA GLY A 598 46.47 63.91 -52.75
C GLY A 598 46.13 63.40 -54.13
N THR A 599 46.79 62.35 -54.55
CA THR A 599 46.47 61.65 -55.80
C THR A 599 45.10 60.95 -55.70
N PRO A 600 44.34 60.74 -56.81
CA PRO A 600 43.02 60.13 -56.76
C PRO A 600 42.99 58.77 -56.00
N GLU A 601 44.05 57.98 -56.19
CA GLU A 601 44.23 56.70 -55.47
C GLU A 601 44.35 56.87 -53.93
N GLN A 602 45.11 57.90 -53.50
CA GLN A 602 45.28 58.25 -52.07
C GLN A 602 43.98 58.76 -51.46
N GLN A 603 43.26 59.63 -52.21
CA GLN A 603 41.97 60.14 -51.73
C GLN A 603 40.96 58.99 -51.53
N LEU A 604 40.83 58.06 -52.45
CA LEU A 604 39.97 56.89 -52.33
C LEU A 604 40.37 56.04 -51.10
N GLY A 605 41.67 55.81 -50.95
CA GLY A 605 42.19 55.10 -49.80
C GLY A 605 41.83 55.74 -48.47
N THR A 606 42.01 57.08 -48.42
CA THR A 606 41.67 57.86 -47.18
C THR A 606 40.18 57.84 -46.88
N VAL A 607 39.30 57.96 -47.88
CA VAL A 607 37.87 57.87 -47.73
C VAL A 607 37.44 56.51 -47.15
N ILE A 608 37.93 55.41 -47.75
CA ILE A 608 37.59 54.06 -47.30
C ILE A 608 38.16 53.82 -45.90
N TRP A 609 39.43 54.24 -45.68
CA TRP A 609 40.07 54.08 -44.38
C TRP A 609 39.34 54.90 -43.25
N PHE A 610 38.98 56.14 -43.57
CA PHE A 610 38.26 57.01 -42.65
C PHE A 610 36.87 56.43 -42.28
N SER A 611 36.12 55.99 -43.28
CA SER A 611 34.82 55.40 -43.04
C SER A 611 34.94 54.10 -42.18
N PHE A 612 35.98 53.27 -42.45
CA PHE A 612 36.22 52.08 -41.64
C PHE A 612 36.66 52.40 -40.20
N SER A 613 37.54 53.40 -40.03
CA SER A 613 37.97 53.85 -38.72
C SER A 613 36.80 54.36 -37.83
N THR A 614 35.82 55.00 -38.46
CA THR A 614 34.60 55.42 -37.79
C THR A 614 33.75 54.25 -37.36
N LEU A 615 33.73 53.14 -38.12
CA LEU A 615 32.97 51.92 -37.77
C LEU A 615 33.55 51.24 -36.52
N VAL A 616 34.89 51.31 -36.33
CA VAL A 616 35.53 50.71 -35.15
C VAL A 616 35.93 51.72 -34.06
N PHE A 617 35.38 52.91 -34.15
CA PHE A 617 35.61 54.02 -33.21
C PHE A 617 37.09 54.41 -33.05
N ALA A 618 37.94 54.15 -34.04
CA ALA A 618 39.37 54.42 -34.01
C ALA A 618 39.69 55.66 -34.91
N HIS A 619 39.28 56.84 -34.51
CA HIS A 619 39.47 58.06 -35.26
C HIS A 619 40.91 58.57 -35.14
N ARG A 620 41.61 58.69 -36.23
CA ARG A 620 42.96 59.17 -36.32
C ARG A 620 43.04 60.53 -36.99
N GLU A 621 42.19 60.76 -37.98
CA GLU A 621 42.03 61.99 -38.76
C GLU A 621 41.09 62.96 -38.04
N ARG A 622 41.43 64.24 -37.95
CA ARG A 622 40.63 65.26 -37.24
C ARG A 622 39.77 66.02 -38.23
N PRO A 623 38.45 65.95 -38.20
CA PRO A 623 37.57 66.75 -39.02
C PRO A 623 37.64 68.22 -38.59
N GLU A 624 37.88 69.12 -39.54
CA GLU A 624 37.98 70.59 -39.28
C GLU A 624 36.63 71.29 -39.45
N ASN A 625 35.74 70.74 -40.34
CA ASN A 625 34.44 71.35 -40.63
C ASN A 625 33.39 70.92 -39.58
N ASN A 626 32.59 71.86 -39.05
CA ASN A 626 31.51 71.62 -38.11
C ASN A 626 30.36 70.79 -38.72
N LEU A 627 30.10 70.91 -40.05
CA LEU A 627 29.10 70.06 -40.73
C LEU A 627 29.57 68.62 -40.82
N THR A 628 30.82 68.35 -41.03
CA THR A 628 31.42 67.02 -40.95
C THR A 628 31.24 66.38 -39.57
N ARG A 629 31.47 67.19 -38.51
CA ARG A 629 31.27 66.75 -37.15
C ARG A 629 29.81 66.33 -36.87
N PHE A 630 28.86 67.14 -37.41
CA PHE A 630 27.44 66.83 -37.27
C PHE A 630 27.08 65.51 -38.01
N VAL A 631 27.52 65.33 -39.26
CA VAL A 631 27.30 64.07 -40.00
C VAL A 631 27.91 62.89 -39.28
N LEU A 632 29.11 63.02 -38.72
CA LEU A 632 29.76 61.96 -37.97
C LEU A 632 29.02 61.60 -36.71
N ILE A 633 28.44 62.55 -35.92
CA ILE A 633 27.64 62.26 -34.77
C ILE A 633 26.47 61.36 -35.12
N ILE A 634 25.71 61.70 -36.19
CA ILE A 634 24.57 60.87 -36.62
C ILE A 634 25.07 59.52 -37.10
N TRP A 635 26.17 59.45 -37.88
CA TRP A 635 26.71 58.18 -38.35
C TRP A 635 27.19 57.32 -37.21
N MET A 636 27.91 57.84 -36.22
CA MET A 636 28.32 57.08 -35.05
C MET A 636 27.16 56.56 -34.25
N PHE A 637 26.05 57.30 -34.17
CA PHE A 637 24.83 56.81 -33.49
C PHE A 637 24.23 55.61 -34.28
N VAL A 638 24.14 55.68 -35.59
CA VAL A 638 23.70 54.56 -36.44
C VAL A 638 24.59 53.33 -36.29
N VAL A 639 25.91 53.55 -36.34
CA VAL A 639 26.92 52.48 -36.16
C VAL A 639 26.81 51.83 -34.81
N LEU A 640 26.61 52.64 -33.75
CA LEU A 640 26.42 52.14 -32.38
C LEU A 640 25.22 51.20 -32.30
N ILE A 641 24.04 51.62 -32.82
CA ILE A 641 22.84 50.77 -32.81
C ILE A 641 23.05 49.49 -33.59
N ILE A 642 23.61 49.54 -34.79
CA ILE A 642 23.84 48.36 -35.66
C ILE A 642 24.83 47.42 -34.97
N SER A 643 25.94 47.92 -34.44
CA SER A 643 26.97 47.13 -33.77
C SER A 643 26.40 46.41 -32.50
N GLN A 644 25.65 47.11 -31.66
CA GLN A 644 25.03 46.50 -30.48
C GLN A 644 23.95 45.47 -30.86
N SER A 645 23.13 45.78 -31.89
CA SER A 645 22.11 44.86 -32.41
C SER A 645 22.75 43.59 -33.03
N TYR A 646 23.85 43.76 -33.77
CA TYR A 646 24.63 42.64 -34.29
C TYR A 646 25.19 41.75 -33.17
N THR A 647 25.82 42.37 -32.18
CA THR A 647 26.39 41.65 -31.03
C THR A 647 25.32 40.89 -30.26
N ALA A 648 24.18 41.53 -29.95
CA ALA A 648 23.06 40.90 -29.25
C ALA A 648 22.47 39.74 -30.07
N SER A 649 22.27 39.93 -31.36
CA SER A 649 21.73 38.88 -32.25
C SER A 649 22.70 37.70 -32.40
N LEU A 650 24.01 37.96 -32.59
CA LEU A 650 25.02 36.91 -32.64
C LEU A 650 25.14 36.16 -31.34
N ALA A 651 25.15 36.86 -30.18
CA ALA A 651 25.16 36.24 -28.88
C ALA A 651 23.92 35.36 -28.65
N SER A 652 22.72 35.83 -28.97
CA SER A 652 21.49 35.05 -28.90
C SER A 652 21.53 33.81 -29.78
N MET A 653 22.03 33.90 -30.99
CA MET A 653 22.17 32.74 -31.89
C MET A 653 23.20 31.72 -31.41
N LEU A 654 24.25 32.16 -30.74
CA LEU A 654 25.29 31.28 -30.20
C LEU A 654 24.88 30.63 -28.86
N THR A 655 24.01 31.32 -28.06
CA THR A 655 23.61 30.87 -26.74
C THR A 655 22.42 29.92 -26.80
N VAL A 656 21.38 30.20 -27.61
CA VAL A 656 20.15 29.38 -27.68
C VAL A 656 20.33 28.20 -28.60
N GLN A 657 20.41 27.00 -28.08
CA GLN A 657 20.41 25.75 -28.87
C GLN A 657 18.98 25.42 -29.32
N ARG A 658 18.58 25.72 -30.52
CA ARG A 658 17.32 25.21 -31.11
C ARG A 658 17.54 23.83 -31.66
N MET A 659 16.89 22.84 -31.08
CA MET A 659 16.79 21.50 -31.65
C MET A 659 15.49 21.43 -32.46
N HIS A 660 15.51 20.78 -33.61
CA HIS A 660 14.32 20.54 -34.41
C HIS A 660 14.07 19.03 -34.52
N PRO A 661 12.81 18.58 -34.43
CA PRO A 661 12.49 17.17 -34.69
C PRO A 661 12.92 16.76 -36.09
N ALA A 662 13.45 15.53 -36.22
CA ALA A 662 13.92 15.00 -37.48
C ALA A 662 12.81 14.86 -38.53
N PHE A 663 11.57 14.61 -38.05
CA PHE A 663 10.37 14.50 -38.88
C PHE A 663 9.22 15.18 -38.14
N VAL A 664 8.34 15.83 -38.87
CA VAL A 664 7.17 16.54 -38.32
C VAL A 664 5.88 15.91 -38.83
N ASP A 665 5.89 15.23 -39.95
CA ASP A 665 4.72 14.69 -40.64
C ASP A 665 4.88 13.20 -40.99
N VAL A 666 3.82 12.44 -40.74
CA VAL A 666 3.70 11.01 -41.13
C VAL A 666 3.75 10.83 -42.63
N ALA A 667 3.29 11.84 -43.41
CA ALA A 667 3.36 11.81 -44.90
C ALA A 667 4.79 11.70 -45.43
N GLU A 668 5.76 12.30 -44.74
CA GLU A 668 7.19 12.21 -45.10
C GLU A 668 7.72 10.80 -44.84
N ILE A 669 7.36 10.18 -43.71
CA ILE A 669 7.74 8.81 -43.36
C ILE A 669 7.22 7.83 -44.41
N ARG A 670 5.94 7.99 -44.81
CA ARG A 670 5.30 7.15 -45.83
C ARG A 670 5.93 7.33 -47.22
N LYS A 671 6.21 8.58 -47.62
CA LYS A 671 6.80 8.91 -48.95
C LYS A 671 8.19 8.31 -49.13
N ASN A 672 8.98 8.31 -48.06
CA ASN A 672 10.37 7.84 -48.09
C ASN A 672 10.52 6.37 -47.67
N ASN A 673 9.41 5.65 -47.37
CA ASN A 673 9.39 4.26 -46.91
C ASN A 673 10.32 4.02 -45.70
N TYR A 674 10.35 4.94 -44.76
CA TYR A 674 11.14 4.78 -43.52
C TYR A 674 10.54 3.76 -42.59
N PHE A 675 11.41 2.99 -41.90
CA PHE A 675 10.97 2.04 -40.89
C PHE A 675 10.40 2.79 -39.68
N VAL A 676 9.29 2.27 -39.14
CA VAL A 676 8.63 2.76 -37.92
C VAL A 676 8.58 1.67 -36.85
N GLY A 677 8.76 2.08 -35.60
CA GLY A 677 8.68 1.20 -34.46
C GLY A 677 7.29 1.26 -33.77
N HIS A 678 6.90 0.17 -33.17
CA HIS A 678 5.73 0.09 -32.28
C HIS A 678 5.97 -0.92 -31.18
N GLN A 679 5.16 -0.84 -30.12
CA GLN A 679 5.25 -1.75 -28.99
C GLN A 679 4.76 -3.15 -29.36
N LYS A 680 5.51 -4.18 -28.94
CA LYS A 680 5.20 -5.58 -29.19
C LYS A 680 3.88 -6.00 -28.51
N GLY A 681 2.98 -6.60 -29.31
CA GLY A 681 1.69 -7.09 -28.82
C GLY A 681 0.63 -6.01 -28.59
N SER A 682 0.93 -4.74 -28.90
CA SER A 682 0.00 -3.61 -28.87
C SER A 682 -0.90 -3.58 -30.10
N PHE A 683 -2.07 -2.97 -29.98
CA PHE A 683 -2.98 -2.69 -31.08
C PHE A 683 -2.42 -1.64 -32.08
N VAL A 684 -1.38 -0.92 -31.70
CA VAL A 684 -0.78 0.18 -32.50
C VAL A 684 -0.37 -0.30 -33.88
N ARG A 685 0.12 -1.52 -34.05
CA ARG A 685 0.43 -2.09 -35.39
C ARG A 685 -0.79 -2.05 -36.31
N ASP A 686 -1.93 -2.56 -35.86
CA ASP A 686 -3.14 -2.59 -36.69
C ASP A 686 -3.68 -1.18 -36.97
N PHE A 687 -3.52 -0.28 -35.98
CA PHE A 687 -3.81 1.13 -36.13
C PHE A 687 -2.95 1.80 -37.24
N LEU A 688 -1.63 1.62 -37.22
CA LEU A 688 -0.71 2.16 -38.20
C LEU A 688 -1.04 1.67 -39.63
N LYS A 689 -1.49 0.41 -39.73
CA LYS A 689 -1.88 -0.20 -41.00
C LYS A 689 -3.22 0.33 -41.51
N LYS A 690 -4.24 0.41 -40.65
CA LYS A 690 -5.62 0.78 -41.06
C LYS A 690 -5.82 2.27 -41.19
N GLU A 691 -5.34 3.06 -40.25
CA GLU A 691 -5.59 4.50 -40.18
C GLU A 691 -4.51 5.31 -40.90
N LEU A 692 -3.25 4.93 -40.78
CA LEU A 692 -2.13 5.66 -41.42
C LEU A 692 -1.70 5.07 -42.73
N HIS A 693 -2.30 3.96 -43.17
CA HIS A 693 -2.05 3.27 -44.43
C HIS A 693 -0.54 3.00 -44.68
N LEU A 694 0.18 2.63 -43.59
CA LEU A 694 1.57 2.24 -43.65
C LEU A 694 1.71 0.75 -44.01
N ASN A 695 2.78 0.40 -44.74
CA ASN A 695 3.03 -0.96 -45.21
C ASN A 695 3.53 -1.86 -44.04
N ASP A 696 3.06 -3.10 -43.97
CA ASP A 696 3.51 -4.09 -42.97
C ASP A 696 5.03 -4.31 -42.97
N THR A 697 5.70 -4.15 -44.11
CA THR A 697 7.16 -4.32 -44.27
C THR A 697 7.97 -3.22 -43.58
N MET A 698 7.32 -2.10 -43.21
CA MET A 698 7.94 -0.96 -42.54
C MET A 698 7.95 -1.10 -41.01
N PHE A 699 7.22 -2.07 -40.45
CA PHE A 699 7.02 -2.17 -39.00
C PHE A 699 8.14 -2.95 -38.32
N ARG A 700 8.57 -2.47 -37.15
CA ARG A 700 9.49 -3.12 -36.23
C ARG A 700 8.93 -3.12 -34.80
N GLU A 701 9.01 -4.27 -34.16
CA GLU A 701 8.47 -4.46 -32.80
C GLU A 701 9.57 -4.28 -31.76
N TYR A 702 9.27 -3.53 -30.70
CA TYR A 702 10.14 -3.32 -29.55
C TYR A 702 9.37 -3.51 -28.25
N SER A 703 10.07 -3.87 -27.19
CA SER A 703 9.44 -4.21 -25.90
C SER A 703 9.87 -3.30 -24.76
N THR A 704 11.05 -2.72 -24.82
CA THR A 704 11.64 -1.95 -23.71
C THR A 704 11.99 -0.51 -24.10
N PRO A 705 12.04 0.42 -23.15
CA PRO A 705 12.49 1.80 -23.40
C PRO A 705 13.92 1.90 -23.95
N GLU A 706 14.81 0.94 -23.60
CA GLU A 706 16.19 0.88 -24.08
C GLU A 706 16.22 0.50 -25.57
N GLU A 707 15.39 -0.46 -25.98
CA GLU A 707 15.22 -0.81 -27.39
C GLU A 707 14.69 0.38 -28.19
N TYR A 708 13.78 1.19 -27.65
CA TYR A 708 13.29 2.43 -28.27
C TYR A 708 14.43 3.43 -28.48
N HIS A 709 15.24 3.68 -27.43
CA HIS A 709 16.39 4.57 -27.49
C HIS A 709 17.36 4.16 -28.59
N ASP A 710 17.72 2.87 -28.65
CA ASP A 710 18.69 2.35 -29.58
C ASP A 710 18.17 2.37 -31.03
N ALA A 711 16.90 2.03 -31.24
CA ALA A 711 16.26 2.02 -32.52
C ALA A 711 16.15 3.43 -33.13
N LEU A 712 15.71 4.41 -32.33
CA LEU A 712 15.62 5.81 -32.74
C LEU A 712 17.00 6.44 -32.96
N SER A 713 17.99 6.10 -32.14
CA SER A 713 19.35 6.61 -32.24
C SER A 713 20.05 6.13 -33.52
N ARG A 714 19.80 4.86 -33.94
CA ARG A 714 20.35 4.31 -35.21
C ARG A 714 19.69 4.90 -36.43
N GLY A 715 18.44 5.27 -36.38
CA GLY A 715 17.68 5.79 -37.51
C GLY A 715 17.34 4.74 -38.55
N SER A 716 16.41 5.06 -39.47
CA SER A 716 15.91 4.12 -40.50
C SER A 716 16.97 3.60 -41.46
N HIS A 717 17.98 4.38 -41.76
CA HIS A 717 19.05 4.02 -42.71
C HIS A 717 20.08 3.03 -42.12
N ASN A 718 20.24 3.02 -40.78
CA ASN A 718 21.27 2.22 -40.11
C ASN A 718 20.66 1.03 -39.36
N GLY A 719 19.54 0.51 -39.83
CA GLY A 719 18.90 -0.65 -39.22
C GLY A 719 18.03 -0.34 -37.99
N GLY A 720 17.79 0.95 -37.68
CA GLY A 720 16.84 1.42 -36.68
C GLY A 720 15.50 1.85 -37.29
N VAL A 721 14.85 2.86 -36.70
CA VAL A 721 13.56 3.42 -37.12
C VAL A 721 13.62 4.95 -37.18
N ALA A 722 12.77 5.53 -38.04
CA ALA A 722 12.64 6.99 -38.16
C ALA A 722 11.79 7.58 -37.03
N ALA A 723 10.76 6.86 -36.60
CA ALA A 723 9.85 7.23 -35.52
C ALA A 723 9.35 5.98 -34.79
N ILE A 724 8.95 6.12 -33.53
CA ILE A 724 8.19 5.11 -32.78
C ILE A 724 6.81 5.68 -32.50
N PHE A 725 5.80 4.90 -32.82
CA PHE A 725 4.41 5.18 -32.49
C PHE A 725 4.02 4.37 -31.27
N ASP A 726 3.54 5.05 -30.25
CA ASP A 726 3.03 4.41 -29.06
C ASP A 726 1.99 5.28 -28.36
N GLU A 727 1.32 4.74 -27.34
CA GLU A 727 0.37 5.50 -26.54
C GLU A 727 1.07 6.51 -25.64
N ILE A 728 0.42 7.65 -25.42
CA ILE A 728 0.96 8.79 -24.66
C ILE A 728 1.58 8.37 -23.30
N PRO A 729 0.95 7.52 -22.48
CA PRO A 729 1.55 7.12 -21.20
C PRO A 729 2.93 6.45 -21.35
N TYR A 730 3.10 5.58 -22.34
CA TYR A 730 4.39 4.93 -22.60
C TYR A 730 5.42 5.89 -23.17
N VAL A 731 4.99 6.79 -24.08
CA VAL A 731 5.85 7.82 -24.65
C VAL A 731 6.34 8.77 -23.57
N LYS A 732 5.47 9.24 -22.68
CA LYS A 732 5.84 10.06 -21.52
C LYS A 732 6.85 9.32 -20.65
N ARG A 733 6.58 8.05 -20.33
CA ARG A 733 7.51 7.25 -19.53
C ARG A 733 8.87 7.04 -20.21
N PHE A 734 8.90 6.86 -21.52
CA PHE A 734 10.13 6.80 -22.28
C PHE A 734 10.93 8.11 -22.22
N LEU A 735 10.27 9.26 -22.27
CA LEU A 735 10.88 10.59 -22.23
C LEU A 735 11.24 11.06 -20.80
N ASP A 736 10.79 10.38 -19.77
CA ASP A 736 11.05 10.72 -18.36
C ASP A 736 12.53 10.69 -17.96
N ASP A 737 13.38 10.02 -18.72
CA ASP A 737 14.83 9.99 -18.51
C ASP A 737 15.48 11.26 -19.09
N LYS A 738 16.21 12.02 -18.26
CA LYS A 738 16.92 13.25 -18.67
C LYS A 738 17.82 13.06 -19.90
N SER A 739 18.42 11.89 -20.06
CA SER A 739 19.27 11.56 -21.20
C SER A 739 18.45 11.37 -22.48
N ARG A 740 17.22 10.93 -22.39
CA ARG A 740 16.30 10.67 -23.51
C ARG A 740 15.55 11.92 -23.91
N CYS A 741 15.08 12.69 -22.93
CA CYS A 741 14.38 13.95 -23.11
C CYS A 741 15.18 14.99 -23.92
N SER A 742 16.49 15.04 -23.74
CA SER A 742 17.35 15.94 -24.52
C SER A 742 17.59 15.52 -25.97
N LYS A 743 17.30 14.24 -26.31
CA LYS A 743 17.55 13.65 -27.63
C LYS A 743 16.30 13.40 -28.44
N PHE A 744 15.19 13.12 -27.81
CA PHE A 744 13.95 12.72 -28.44
C PHE A 744 12.81 13.65 -28.04
N GLN A 745 11.85 13.80 -28.96
CA GLN A 745 10.65 14.61 -28.70
C GLN A 745 9.42 13.90 -29.24
N MET A 746 8.33 14.08 -28.50
CA MET A 746 6.99 13.73 -28.96
C MET A 746 6.54 14.73 -30.01
N VAL A 747 6.11 14.28 -31.18
CA VAL A 747 5.77 15.13 -32.33
C VAL A 747 4.56 14.59 -33.06
N GLY A 748 3.86 15.48 -33.73
CA GLY A 748 2.82 15.18 -34.69
C GLY A 748 1.43 15.16 -34.09
N PRO A 749 0.43 14.82 -34.86
CA PRO A 749 -0.91 14.76 -34.36
C PRO A 749 -1.05 13.61 -33.34
N THR A 750 -1.75 13.88 -32.25
CA THR A 750 -2.21 12.84 -31.34
C THR A 750 -3.47 12.21 -31.95
N TYR A 751 -3.42 10.91 -32.18
CA TYR A 751 -4.55 10.14 -32.66
C TYR A 751 -5.36 9.66 -31.44
N PRO A 752 -6.65 10.01 -31.33
CA PRO A 752 -7.43 9.76 -30.13
C PRO A 752 -7.64 8.25 -29.93
N THR A 753 -7.49 7.81 -28.66
CA THR A 753 -7.95 6.53 -28.11
C THR A 753 -8.65 6.83 -26.81
N ASP A 754 -9.31 5.85 -26.19
CA ASP A 754 -10.00 6.09 -24.92
C ASP A 754 -9.15 5.79 -23.68
N GLY A 755 -7.83 5.59 -23.82
CA GLY A 755 -6.92 5.33 -22.71
C GLY A 755 -7.03 3.91 -22.14
N PHE A 756 -6.50 3.69 -20.91
CA PHE A 756 -6.53 2.39 -20.26
C PHE A 756 -7.78 2.22 -19.42
N GLY A 757 -8.45 1.10 -19.55
CA GLY A 757 -9.61 0.70 -18.77
C GLY A 757 -9.51 -0.76 -18.29
N PHE A 758 -10.26 -1.10 -17.25
CA PHE A 758 -10.41 -2.48 -16.80
C PHE A 758 -11.52 -3.17 -17.60
N ALA A 759 -11.30 -4.43 -17.95
CA ALA A 759 -12.24 -5.18 -18.79
C ALA A 759 -13.01 -6.24 -17.99
N PHE A 760 -14.29 -6.34 -18.29
CA PHE A 760 -15.26 -7.25 -17.67
C PHE A 760 -16.04 -8.02 -18.76
N PRO A 761 -16.78 -9.10 -18.39
CA PRO A 761 -17.74 -9.72 -19.30
C PRO A 761 -18.78 -8.71 -19.77
N LEU A 762 -19.32 -8.92 -20.97
CA LEU A 762 -20.46 -8.13 -21.49
C LEU A 762 -21.61 -8.12 -20.48
N ASP A 763 -22.26 -6.98 -20.34
CA ASP A 763 -23.39 -6.72 -19.45
C ASP A 763 -23.06 -6.94 -17.95
N SER A 764 -21.80 -6.79 -17.56
CA SER A 764 -21.41 -6.91 -16.17
C SER A 764 -21.89 -5.72 -15.33
N PRO A 765 -22.68 -5.93 -14.27
CA PRO A 765 -23.12 -4.85 -13.39
C PRO A 765 -21.97 -4.15 -12.68
N LEU A 766 -20.81 -4.80 -12.54
CA LEU A 766 -19.62 -4.26 -11.89
C LEU A 766 -19.02 -3.07 -12.64
N VAL A 767 -19.18 -3.02 -13.98
CA VAL A 767 -18.60 -1.95 -14.80
C VAL A 767 -19.07 -0.57 -14.36
N SER A 768 -20.36 -0.41 -14.07
CA SER A 768 -20.90 0.88 -13.64
C SER A 768 -20.43 1.31 -12.24
N TYR A 769 -20.31 0.37 -11.30
CA TYR A 769 -19.80 0.66 -9.95
C TYR A 769 -18.32 1.01 -9.97
N ILE A 770 -17.53 0.23 -10.70
CA ILE A 770 -16.07 0.45 -10.81
C ILE A 770 -15.79 1.73 -11.59
N SER A 771 -16.56 2.05 -12.64
CA SER A 771 -16.43 3.32 -13.39
C SER A 771 -16.69 4.54 -12.52
N ARG A 772 -17.71 4.51 -11.64
CA ARG A 772 -17.94 5.60 -10.67
C ARG A 772 -16.81 5.71 -9.65
N ALA A 773 -16.28 4.59 -9.20
CA ALA A 773 -15.14 4.57 -8.29
C ALA A 773 -13.86 5.08 -8.97
N ILE A 774 -13.65 4.79 -10.28
CA ILE A 774 -12.56 5.37 -11.08
C ILE A 774 -12.68 6.89 -11.12
N LEU A 775 -13.85 7.44 -11.41
CA LEU A 775 -14.05 8.90 -11.41
C LEU A 775 -13.67 9.51 -10.07
N ASN A 776 -14.13 8.91 -8.97
CA ASN A 776 -13.81 9.39 -7.62
C ASN A 776 -12.29 9.37 -7.34
N VAL A 777 -11.58 8.32 -7.80
CA VAL A 777 -10.12 8.23 -7.64
C VAL A 777 -9.39 9.22 -8.55
N THR A 778 -9.86 9.43 -9.79
CA THR A 778 -9.19 10.29 -10.77
C THR A 778 -9.45 11.77 -10.53
N GLU A 779 -10.60 12.14 -9.95
CA GLU A 779 -10.93 13.50 -9.52
C GLU A 779 -10.20 13.92 -8.24
N ASP A 780 -9.84 12.96 -7.39
CA ASP A 780 -8.99 13.17 -6.22
C ASP A 780 -7.52 13.31 -6.67
N HIS A 781 -7.12 14.56 -6.92
CA HIS A 781 -5.79 14.88 -7.46
C HIS A 781 -4.66 14.39 -6.54
N ASP A 782 -4.80 14.55 -5.23
CA ASP A 782 -3.79 14.15 -4.25
C ASP A 782 -3.60 12.63 -4.24
N LYS A 783 -4.70 11.89 -4.32
CA LYS A 783 -4.69 10.43 -4.36
C LYS A 783 -4.08 9.90 -5.65
N MET A 784 -4.46 10.48 -6.80
CA MET A 784 -3.91 10.09 -8.08
C MET A 784 -2.40 10.40 -8.17
N GLU A 785 -1.97 11.56 -7.66
CA GLU A 785 -0.56 11.93 -7.59
C GLU A 785 0.23 10.99 -6.65
N ALA A 786 -0.35 10.59 -5.52
CA ALA A 786 0.27 9.60 -4.63
C ALA A 786 0.47 8.24 -5.34
N ILE A 787 -0.51 7.79 -6.14
CA ILE A 787 -0.43 6.56 -6.95
C ILE A 787 0.65 6.70 -8.02
N LYS A 788 0.70 7.84 -8.74
CA LYS A 788 1.74 8.11 -9.75
C LYS A 788 3.13 8.12 -9.13
N ARG A 789 3.33 8.82 -8.00
CA ARG A 789 4.62 8.84 -7.28
C ARG A 789 5.07 7.45 -6.82
N LYS A 790 4.13 6.62 -6.36
CA LYS A 790 4.42 5.25 -5.94
C LYS A 790 4.86 4.37 -7.10
N SER A 791 4.26 4.54 -8.28
CA SER A 791 4.47 3.68 -9.45
C SER A 791 5.61 4.16 -10.35
N PHE A 792 5.72 5.47 -10.59
CA PHE A 792 6.69 6.07 -11.52
C PHE A 792 7.89 6.73 -10.81
N GLY A 793 7.84 6.89 -9.46
CA GLY A 793 8.85 7.61 -8.71
C GLY A 793 8.52 9.10 -8.53
N ARG A 794 9.51 9.90 -8.12
CA ARG A 794 9.32 11.35 -7.92
C ARG A 794 8.91 12.02 -9.23
N GLU A 795 8.07 13.04 -9.14
CA GLU A 795 7.72 13.93 -10.26
C GLU A 795 8.93 14.19 -11.12
N ILE A 796 8.83 13.73 -12.34
CA ILE A 796 9.79 14.10 -13.33
C ILE A 796 9.28 15.42 -13.85
N SER A 797 10.06 16.46 -13.55
CA SER A 797 9.92 17.73 -14.21
C SER A 797 9.77 17.45 -15.70
N THR A 798 8.63 17.76 -16.25
CA THR A 798 8.38 17.72 -17.69
C THR A 798 9.53 18.43 -18.37
N CYS A 799 10.03 17.86 -19.46
CA CYS A 799 11.10 18.48 -20.25
C CYS A 799 10.79 19.93 -20.69
N GLU A 800 9.56 20.38 -20.51
CA GLU A 800 9.09 21.74 -20.77
C GLU A 800 9.60 22.79 -19.76
N ASP A 801 9.92 22.41 -18.52
CA ASP A 801 10.37 23.36 -17.50
C ASP A 801 11.90 23.57 -17.44
N GLN A 802 12.67 22.83 -18.19
CA GLN A 802 14.10 23.09 -18.30
C GLN A 802 14.32 24.03 -19.48
N GLY A 803 14.42 25.32 -19.18
CA GLY A 803 15.05 26.26 -20.10
C GLY A 803 16.35 25.65 -20.65
N PRO A 804 16.79 26.04 -21.85
CA PRO A 804 17.90 25.41 -22.52
C PRO A 804 19.11 25.35 -21.55
N GLU A 805 19.57 24.13 -21.25
CA GLU A 805 20.83 23.96 -20.53
C GLU A 805 21.88 24.76 -21.29
N THR A 806 22.29 25.89 -20.71
CA THR A 806 23.46 26.64 -21.19
C THR A 806 24.66 25.76 -20.93
N SER A 807 24.89 24.81 -21.82
CA SER A 807 26.20 24.19 -21.89
C SER A 807 27.17 25.30 -22.32
N SER A 808 28.05 25.72 -21.43
CA SER A 808 29.16 26.61 -21.69
C SER A 808 30.14 25.91 -22.61
N GLY A 809 29.70 25.58 -23.81
CA GLY A 809 30.55 25.11 -24.89
C GLY A 809 31.33 26.29 -25.45
N GLY A 810 32.64 26.34 -25.25
CA GLY A 810 33.52 27.37 -25.87
C GLY A 810 33.24 27.50 -27.35
N LEU A 811 33.45 28.73 -27.88
CA LEU A 811 33.26 29.06 -29.30
C LEU A 811 34.13 28.13 -30.15
N ARG A 812 33.54 27.41 -31.09
CA ARG A 812 34.27 26.46 -31.96
C ARG A 812 34.93 27.21 -33.16
N LEU A 813 36.16 26.80 -33.53
CA LEU A 813 36.87 27.33 -34.69
C LEU A 813 36.06 27.16 -35.99
N SER A 814 35.30 26.09 -36.12
CA SER A 814 34.45 25.84 -37.30
C SER A 814 33.45 26.95 -37.57
N SER A 815 32.88 27.57 -36.53
CA SER A 815 31.89 28.65 -36.64
C SER A 815 32.50 29.98 -37.15
N PHE A 816 33.83 30.18 -37.02
CA PHE A 816 34.55 31.39 -37.43
C PHE A 816 35.54 31.14 -38.58
N ALA A 817 35.62 29.93 -39.11
CA ALA A 817 36.53 29.56 -40.19
C ALA A 817 36.38 30.45 -41.42
N GLY A 818 35.14 30.83 -41.77
CA GLY A 818 34.88 31.74 -42.88
C GLY A 818 35.48 33.14 -42.69
N LEU A 819 35.51 33.67 -41.46
CA LEU A 819 36.10 34.96 -41.14
C LEU A 819 37.62 34.91 -41.33
N PHE A 820 38.27 33.84 -40.83
CA PHE A 820 39.71 33.65 -41.03
C PHE A 820 40.06 33.38 -42.48
N LEU A 821 39.17 32.71 -43.25
CA LEU A 821 39.35 32.52 -44.70
C LEU A 821 39.35 33.86 -45.45
N ILE A 822 38.35 34.73 -45.12
CA ILE A 822 38.28 36.07 -45.76
C ILE A 822 39.53 36.89 -45.42
N SER A 823 40.00 36.93 -44.20
CA SER A 823 41.19 37.65 -43.79
C SER A 823 42.43 37.07 -44.43
N GLY A 824 42.56 35.75 -44.54
CA GLY A 824 43.65 35.06 -45.21
C GLY A 824 43.71 35.39 -46.68
N VAL A 825 42.58 35.37 -47.41
CA VAL A 825 42.48 35.76 -48.80
C VAL A 825 42.91 37.25 -49.00
N ALA A 826 42.44 38.15 -48.10
CA ALA A 826 42.80 39.57 -48.13
C ALA A 826 44.30 39.79 -47.95
N TYR A 827 44.94 39.08 -46.98
CA TYR A 827 46.36 39.14 -46.73
C TYR A 827 47.14 38.64 -47.94
N ILE A 828 46.82 37.50 -48.52
CA ILE A 828 47.47 36.92 -49.68
C ILE A 828 47.29 37.85 -50.89
N SER A 829 46.10 38.39 -51.11
CA SER A 829 45.81 39.32 -52.23
C SER A 829 46.59 40.59 -52.10
N SER A 830 46.67 41.20 -50.89
CA SER A 830 47.44 42.42 -50.64
C SER A 830 48.94 42.18 -50.89
N LEU A 831 49.45 41.04 -50.43
CA LEU A 831 50.87 40.66 -50.65
C LEU A 831 51.16 40.39 -52.11
N LEU A 832 50.28 39.72 -52.83
CA LEU A 832 50.40 39.50 -54.28
C LEU A 832 50.38 40.81 -55.06
N ILE A 833 49.44 41.72 -54.76
CA ILE A 833 49.36 43.02 -55.36
C ILE A 833 50.63 43.82 -55.15
N TYR A 834 51.16 43.80 -53.94
CA TYR A 834 52.40 44.44 -53.55
C TYR A 834 53.58 43.83 -54.29
N ILE A 835 53.71 42.52 -54.33
CA ILE A 835 54.76 41.79 -55.06
C ILE A 835 54.67 42.10 -56.54
N ILE A 836 53.45 42.05 -57.15
CA ILE A 836 53.29 42.40 -58.60
C ILE A 836 53.65 43.83 -58.82
N ARG A 837 53.19 44.83 -58.05
CA ARG A 837 53.56 46.26 -58.21
C ARG A 837 55.09 46.46 -58.07
N PHE A 838 55.67 45.77 -57.03
CA PHE A 838 57.11 45.85 -56.80
C PHE A 838 57.90 45.28 -57.96
N LEU A 839 57.53 44.14 -58.52
CA LEU A 839 58.13 43.50 -59.67
C LEU A 839 57.96 44.38 -60.95
N CYS A 840 56.74 44.90 -61.18
CA CYS A 840 56.47 45.76 -62.36
C CYS A 840 57.23 47.10 -62.31
N SER A 841 57.40 47.68 -61.13
CA SER A 841 58.14 48.95 -60.95
C SER A 841 59.66 48.79 -61.05
N ASN A 842 60.18 47.61 -60.74
CA ASN A 842 61.61 47.34 -60.68
C ASN A 842 62.08 46.41 -61.83
N TYR A 843 61.20 46.11 -62.81
CA TYR A 843 61.61 45.35 -63.98
C TYR A 843 62.34 46.29 -64.96
N PRO A 844 63.65 46.09 -65.21
CA PRO A 844 64.37 46.97 -66.08
C PRO A 844 63.99 46.70 -67.52
N ALA A 845 63.47 47.74 -68.18
CA ALA A 845 63.43 47.76 -69.68
C ALA A 845 64.84 47.93 -70.20
N SER A 846 65.53 46.85 -70.34
CA SER A 846 66.86 46.91 -70.97
C SER A 846 66.99 45.83 -72.08
N ASN A 847 66.95 46.29 -73.26
CA ASN A 847 67.54 45.61 -74.43
C ASN A 847 69.03 45.75 -74.32
N THR A 848 69.74 44.77 -73.78
CA THR A 848 71.13 44.41 -74.14
C THR A 848 71.37 42.97 -73.62
N MET A 849 71.70 42.17 -74.62
CA MET A 849 72.22 40.83 -74.44
C MET A 849 73.44 40.81 -73.51
N HIS A 850 73.45 39.99 -72.50
CA HIS A 850 74.54 39.15 -72.00
C HIS A 850 74.05 37.99 -71.20
N GLU A 851 74.65 36.88 -71.52
CA GLU A 851 74.41 35.53 -71.04
C GLU A 851 74.66 35.31 -69.61
N GLU A 852 73.94 34.28 -69.09
CA GLU A 852 74.22 33.47 -67.90
C GLU A 852 74.40 34.18 -66.51
N GLN A 853 73.33 34.70 -65.94
CA GLN A 853 73.31 34.83 -64.46
C GLN A 853 72.26 33.96 -63.85
N SER A 854 72.70 33.09 -62.94
CA SER A 854 71.86 32.17 -62.20
C SER A 854 70.63 32.88 -61.61
N MET A 855 69.42 32.25 -61.72
CA MET A 855 68.16 32.75 -61.30
C MET A 855 68.19 33.16 -59.77
N TRP A 856 69.07 32.56 -59.01
CA TRP A 856 69.33 32.89 -57.62
C TRP A 856 69.97 34.25 -57.40
N LEU A 857 70.86 34.68 -58.23
CA LEU A 857 71.47 36.02 -58.18
C LEU A 857 70.47 37.13 -58.48
N ARG A 858 69.51 36.88 -59.41
CA ARG A 858 68.38 37.79 -59.64
C ARG A 858 67.41 37.90 -58.45
N ILE A 859 67.09 36.78 -57.85
CA ILE A 859 66.30 36.82 -56.68
C ILE A 859 66.98 37.55 -55.50
N LEU A 860 68.27 37.38 -55.35
CA LEU A 860 69.11 38.06 -54.30
C LEU A 860 69.20 39.56 -54.56
N GLU A 861 69.28 40.01 -55.84
CA GLU A 861 69.31 41.42 -56.19
C GLU A 861 67.93 42.09 -56.01
N VAL A 862 66.89 41.42 -56.33
CA VAL A 862 65.49 41.86 -56.02
C VAL A 862 65.27 41.91 -54.49
N ALA A 863 65.78 40.94 -53.70
CA ALA A 863 65.70 40.91 -52.25
C ALA A 863 66.52 42.03 -51.59
N LYS A 864 67.70 42.39 -52.19
CA LYS A 864 68.49 43.57 -51.72
C LYS A 864 67.80 44.87 -51.97
N ARG A 865 67.03 45.00 -53.05
CA ARG A 865 66.23 46.20 -53.41
C ARG A 865 64.99 46.29 -52.54
N PHE A 866 64.45 45.17 -52.09
CA PHE A 866 63.31 45.13 -51.06
C PHE A 866 63.71 45.71 -49.72
N ASP A 867 64.99 45.50 -49.25
CA ASP A 867 65.54 46.03 -48.05
C ASP A 867 65.98 47.48 -48.05
N GLN A 868 66.00 48.11 -49.27
CA GLN A 868 66.30 49.53 -49.45
C GLN A 868 65.07 50.39 -49.20
N LYS A 869 65.16 51.42 -48.28
CA LYS A 869 64.10 52.40 -48.02
C LYS A 869 63.69 53.10 -49.33
N ASP A 870 62.38 53.05 -49.56
CA ASP A 870 61.79 53.74 -50.75
C ASP A 870 62.03 55.27 -50.68
N PRO A 871 62.75 55.86 -51.70
CA PRO A 871 63.07 57.30 -51.68
C PRO A 871 61.86 58.23 -51.74
N SER A 872 60.70 57.72 -52.09
CA SER A 872 59.45 58.51 -52.18
C SER A 872 58.86 58.96 -50.76
N VAL A 873 59.36 58.35 -49.67
CA VAL A 873 58.84 58.66 -48.31
C VAL A 873 59.51 59.91 -47.69
N HIS A 874 60.56 60.45 -48.32
CA HIS A 874 61.31 61.62 -47.81
C HIS A 874 60.72 62.98 -48.14
N HIS A 875 59.72 63.09 -48.99
CA HIS A 875 59.10 64.37 -49.33
C HIS A 875 58.00 64.88 -48.45
N LEU A 876 57.55 64.15 -47.46
CA LEU A 876 56.46 64.56 -46.58
C LEU A 876 56.85 64.96 -45.13
N ARG A 877 58.20 65.04 -44.87
CA ARG A 877 58.66 65.37 -43.52
C ARG A 877 59.62 66.58 -43.48
N ARG A 878 59.45 67.55 -44.41
CA ARG A 878 60.28 68.75 -44.41
C ARG A 878 59.48 70.07 -44.62
N SER A 879 58.61 70.35 -43.59
CA SER A 879 58.17 71.74 -43.39
C SER A 879 57.56 71.81 -42.01
N GLU A 880 58.45 72.00 -41.02
CA GLU A 880 58.17 72.73 -39.80
C GLU A 880 59.39 72.57 -38.87
N SER A 881 60.37 73.47 -39.17
CA SER A 881 61.41 73.82 -38.17
C SER A 881 61.91 75.20 -38.51
N ARG A 882 61.44 76.20 -37.88
CA ARG A 882 62.13 77.48 -37.55
C ARG A 882 61.15 78.30 -36.73
N VAL A 883 61.49 78.50 -35.48
CA VAL A 883 62.09 79.75 -35.03
C VAL A 883 62.56 79.58 -33.55
N HIS A 884 63.74 80.02 -33.31
CA HIS A 884 64.60 80.04 -32.10
C HIS A 884 64.18 81.14 -31.14
N PRO A 885 65.09 81.43 -30.13
CA PRO A 885 64.99 80.97 -28.73
C PRO A 885 64.89 82.17 -27.80
N VAL A 886 65.01 81.96 -26.46
CA VAL A 886 65.73 82.79 -25.52
C VAL A 886 65.58 82.27 -24.12
N THR A 887 66.80 82.02 -23.49
CA THR A 887 67.31 82.12 -22.18
C THR A 887 66.56 81.49 -20.97
N GLY A 888 67.38 80.67 -20.35
CA GLY A 888 67.23 80.15 -18.93
C GLY A 888 67.50 81.21 -17.88
N PRO A 889 67.90 80.93 -16.61
CA PRO A 889 68.26 79.56 -16.10
C PRO A 889 67.73 79.27 -14.68
N GLU A 890 68.26 78.18 -14.15
CA GLU A 890 68.48 77.80 -12.71
C GLU A 890 67.32 77.28 -11.86
N ASN A 891 67.44 76.19 -11.35
CA ASN A 891 68.24 75.53 -10.35
C ASN A 891 67.27 74.79 -9.37
N ILE A 892 67.66 73.59 -9.07
CA ILE A 892 67.69 72.90 -7.74
C ILE A 892 66.40 72.19 -7.24
N GLY A 893 66.55 70.91 -7.18
CA GLY A 893 66.36 70.27 -5.85
C GLY A 893 65.26 69.25 -5.71
N ALA A 894 65.68 68.03 -5.64
CA ALA A 894 65.20 67.01 -4.67
C ALA A 894 63.81 66.43 -4.74
N SER A 895 63.79 65.13 -4.95
CA SER A 895 62.83 64.13 -4.43
C SER A 895 62.56 64.33 -2.93
N PRO A 896 61.63 63.66 -2.26
CA PRO A 896 60.74 62.56 -2.66
C PRO A 896 59.38 62.63 -1.91
N GLU A 897 58.60 61.58 -2.10
CA GLU A 897 57.60 60.95 -1.19
C GLU A 897 56.10 61.33 -1.27
N THR A 898 55.39 60.24 -1.41
CA THR A 898 54.18 59.82 -0.71
C THR A 898 52.93 60.68 -0.66
N GLY A 899 51.87 59.98 -0.88
CA GLY A 899 50.65 60.20 -0.11
C GLY A 899 49.34 60.43 -0.87
N ASN A 900 48.65 59.42 -0.96
CA ASN A 900 47.25 59.28 -0.43
C ASN A 900 46.19 60.33 -0.71
N VAL A 901 45.09 59.86 -1.16
CA VAL A 901 43.77 59.84 -0.42
C VAL A 901 42.72 60.84 -0.91
N HIS A 902 41.57 60.25 -0.94
CA HIS A 902 40.15 60.69 -0.79
C HIS A 902 39.36 60.81 -2.07
N GLU A 903 38.38 59.91 -2.21
CA GLU A 903 37.09 59.77 -1.47
C GLU A 903 35.96 60.63 -2.03
N MET A 904 34.88 60.05 -2.33
CA MET A 904 33.56 60.16 -1.70
C MET A 904 32.51 59.50 -2.62
N THR A 905 31.93 58.40 -2.19
CA THR A 905 30.62 58.22 -1.48
C THR A 905 29.43 58.41 -2.40
N SER A 906 28.41 57.62 -2.35
CA SER A 906 27.55 57.06 -1.30
C SER A 906 26.63 55.98 -1.83
N ASN A 907 26.42 54.96 -1.08
CA ASN A 907 25.29 54.54 -0.22
C ASN A 907 24.10 53.95 -1.01
N GLU A 908 23.40 52.93 -0.66
CA GLU A 908 22.96 52.25 0.57
C GLU A 908 22.49 50.86 0.15
N GLY A 909 22.40 49.83 0.81
CA GLY A 909 22.31 49.40 2.17
C GLY A 909 21.97 47.89 2.17
N ALA A 910 22.61 47.15 2.95
CA ALA A 910 22.25 46.43 4.20
C ALA A 910 21.31 45.20 3.94
N GLU A 911 21.44 44.10 4.50
CA GLU A 911 21.77 43.48 5.76
C GLU A 911 21.86 41.95 5.51
N ASP A 912 22.33 41.04 6.19
CA ASP A 912 23.25 40.86 7.28
C ASP A 912 23.32 39.36 7.62
N ILE A 913 24.38 38.97 8.34
CA ILE A 913 24.54 37.80 9.24
C ILE A 913 24.81 36.46 8.56
N GLY A 914 25.90 35.76 8.76
CA GLY A 914 26.88 35.76 9.81
C GLY A 914 27.42 34.33 9.96
N GLU A 915 28.73 34.29 10.15
CA GLU A 915 29.52 33.39 11.01
C GLU A 915 29.49 31.88 10.78
N ASN A 916 30.53 31.14 10.87
CA ASN A 916 31.91 31.26 11.29
C ASN A 916 32.64 29.94 11.06
N GLN A 917 33.90 30.02 10.64
CA GLN A 917 35.06 29.33 11.15
C GLN A 917 35.09 27.81 11.25
N ASN A 918 36.10 27.08 10.97
CA ASN A 918 37.55 27.26 10.80
C ASN A 918 38.19 25.91 10.53
N HIS A 919 39.35 25.97 9.87
CA HIS A 919 40.58 25.20 10.05
C HIS A 919 40.60 23.68 9.81
N ASP A 920 41.43 23.08 9.19
CA ASP A 920 42.82 23.19 8.75
C ASP A 920 43.30 21.83 8.26
N ASN A 921 44.00 21.84 7.18
CA ASN A 921 45.27 21.23 6.92
C ASN A 921 45.49 19.70 6.82
N LEU A 922 45.99 19.42 5.65
CA LEU A 922 47.29 18.78 5.34
C LEU A 922 47.34 17.25 5.21
N THR A 923 47.68 16.95 4.00
CA THR A 923 48.76 16.06 3.51
C THR A 923 48.48 14.57 3.36
N SER A 924 48.48 14.19 2.09
CA SER A 924 49.55 13.40 1.46
C SER A 924 49.60 11.92 1.81
N GLY A 925 49.57 11.10 0.77
CA GLY A 925 50.40 9.92 0.76
C GLY A 925 49.68 8.60 0.41
N ASN A 926 49.60 8.32 -0.82
CA ASN A 926 50.22 7.28 -1.62
C ASN A 926 50.11 5.81 -1.18
N SER A 927 49.61 5.04 -2.17
CA SER A 927 50.09 3.69 -2.56
C SER A 927 49.67 2.48 -1.71
N GLY A 928 49.03 1.60 -2.41
CA GLY A 928 49.68 0.34 -2.69
C GLY A 928 48.91 -0.90 -2.29
N THR A 929 48.35 -1.56 -3.34
CA THR A 929 48.48 -2.99 -3.59
C THR A 929 48.01 -4.04 -2.59
N ASN A 930 47.01 -4.78 -3.11
CA ASN A 930 46.99 -6.23 -3.34
C ASN A 930 46.97 -7.24 -2.18
N PHE A 931 46.20 -8.21 -2.46
CA PHE A 931 46.30 -9.68 -2.26
C PHE A 931 45.39 -10.30 -1.18
N ILE A 932 44.37 -11.05 -1.67
CA ILE A 932 44.25 -12.52 -1.77
C ILE A 932 43.96 -13.28 -0.48
N ALA A 933 42.85 -13.98 -0.56
CA ALA A 933 42.54 -15.37 -0.25
C ALA A 933 42.34 -15.85 1.18
N SER A 934 41.27 -16.47 1.29
CA SER A 934 41.02 -17.88 1.62
C SER A 934 40.80 -18.30 3.06
N ASN A 935 39.70 -19.03 3.11
CA ASN A 935 39.48 -20.29 3.85
C ASN A 935 39.32 -20.24 5.38
N ALA A 936 38.13 -20.61 5.69
CA ALA A 936 37.75 -21.98 6.13
C ALA A 936 37.67 -22.19 7.64
N ASP A 937 36.59 -22.79 7.95
CA ASP A 937 36.31 -23.83 8.92
C ASP A 937 36.00 -23.50 10.39
N THR A 938 34.82 -23.94 10.66
CA THR A 938 34.35 -24.92 11.65
C THR A 938 34.06 -24.46 13.07
N VAL A 939 32.92 -25.01 13.46
CA VAL A 939 32.52 -25.56 14.76
C VAL A 939 31.51 -24.75 15.58
N ALA A 940 30.29 -25.27 15.54
CA ALA A 940 29.31 -25.20 16.62
C ALA A 940 29.82 -26.11 17.79
N PRO A 941 29.21 -26.26 18.94
CA PRO A 941 27.87 -25.85 19.42
C PRO A 941 27.91 -25.34 20.89
N ASN A 942 26.78 -24.81 21.35
CA ASN A 942 26.14 -25.23 22.62
C ASN A 942 24.90 -24.37 22.96
N THR A 943 23.79 -25.03 23.09
CA THR A 943 22.59 -24.73 23.87
C THR A 943 22.87 -25.08 25.35
N PRO A 944 21.98 -24.81 26.34
CA PRO A 944 20.78 -23.97 26.41
C PRO A 944 20.66 -23.17 27.73
N GLU A 945 19.76 -22.22 27.79
CA GLU A 945 19.06 -21.97 29.06
C GLU A 945 17.67 -21.38 28.84
N ARG A 946 16.74 -22.08 29.47
CA ARG A 946 15.32 -21.74 29.61
C ARG A 946 15.16 -20.48 30.44
N ASN A 947 14.31 -19.56 29.97
CA ASN A 947 13.47 -18.80 30.90
C ASN A 947 12.05 -18.69 30.35
N ARG A 948 11.16 -19.25 31.12
CA ARG A 948 9.69 -19.14 31.02
C ARG A 948 9.31 -17.71 31.29
N ALA A 949 8.57 -17.09 30.37
CA ALA A 949 7.71 -15.98 30.68
C ALA A 949 6.30 -16.33 30.22
N SER A 950 5.39 -16.23 31.15
CA SER A 950 3.94 -16.36 30.96
C SER A 950 3.42 -15.24 30.03
N PRO A 951 2.41 -15.51 29.22
CA PRO A 951 1.79 -14.47 28.42
C PRO A 951 0.64 -13.82 29.20
N ASP A 952 0.92 -12.70 29.80
CA ASP A 952 -0.10 -11.70 30.07
C ASP A 952 -0.10 -10.73 28.89
N THR A 953 -0.93 -11.00 27.89
CA THR A 953 -1.17 -10.07 26.80
C THR A 953 -2.61 -9.59 26.88
N ALA A 954 -2.80 -8.57 27.68
CA ALA A 954 -3.94 -7.68 27.53
C ALA A 954 -3.78 -6.90 26.23
N CYS A 955 -4.87 -6.70 25.48
CA CYS A 955 -4.92 -5.84 24.32
C CYS A 955 -4.43 -4.43 24.67
N VAL A 956 -3.18 -4.09 24.36
CA VAL A 956 -2.65 -2.74 24.47
C VAL A 956 -2.75 -2.07 23.11
N HIS A 957 -3.63 -1.08 23.02
CA HIS A 957 -3.64 -0.11 21.94
C HIS A 957 -2.56 0.94 22.20
N GLU A 958 -1.56 1.06 21.36
CA GLU A 958 -0.72 2.24 21.27
C GLU A 958 -1.54 3.40 20.70
N MET A 959 -1.88 4.35 21.56
CA MET A 959 -2.26 5.71 21.17
C MET A 959 -0.99 6.53 21.02
N THR A 960 -0.63 6.85 19.79
CA THR A 960 0.29 7.95 19.50
C THR A 960 -0.50 9.26 19.60
N SER A 961 -0.19 10.02 20.66
CA SER A 961 -0.60 11.40 20.84
C SER A 961 0.29 12.31 19.97
N ASP A 962 -0.34 13.10 19.09
CA ASP A 962 0.26 14.34 18.58
C ASP A 962 -0.50 15.51 19.21
N GLU A 963 0.21 16.21 20.07
CA GLU A 963 -0.18 17.50 20.64
C GLU A 963 0.13 18.60 19.64
N GLY A 964 -0.86 19.44 19.38
CA GLY A 964 -0.71 20.72 18.71
C GLY A 964 -1.78 21.69 19.21
N ALA A 965 -1.46 22.38 20.30
CA ALA A 965 -2.30 23.44 20.86
C ALA A 965 -2.23 24.71 20.02
N GLU A 966 -3.38 25.29 19.73
CA GLU A 966 -3.47 26.74 19.62
C GLU A 966 -4.82 27.27 20.16
N VAL A 967 -4.66 28.16 21.12
CA VAL A 967 -5.69 28.89 21.87
C VAL A 967 -6.09 30.13 21.07
N VAL A 968 -7.37 30.36 20.84
CA VAL A 968 -7.91 31.74 20.72
C VAL A 968 -9.26 31.85 21.41
N VAL A 969 -9.33 32.87 22.23
CA VAL A 969 -10.35 33.33 23.16
C VAL A 969 -11.42 34.15 22.47
N GLY A 970 -12.68 34.04 22.99
CA GLY A 970 -13.68 35.14 23.13
C GLY A 970 -14.60 35.29 21.91
N ASP A 971 -15.87 35.50 21.96
CA ASP A 971 -16.72 36.15 22.94
C ASP A 971 -18.21 35.92 22.59
N GLN A 972 -19.04 36.10 23.56
CA GLN A 972 -20.50 35.94 23.58
C GLN A 972 -21.24 36.89 22.63
N HIS A 973 -22.40 36.49 22.05
CA HIS A 973 -23.67 37.12 22.34
C HIS A 973 -24.90 36.39 21.77
N ARG A 974 -25.88 36.22 22.62
CA ARG A 974 -27.32 35.98 22.58
C ARG A 974 -28.08 36.43 21.33
N GLY A 975 -29.12 35.66 21.02
CA GLY A 975 -30.34 36.15 20.39
C GLY A 975 -31.18 35.12 19.63
N ASN A 976 -32.11 34.47 20.30
CA ASN A 976 -33.35 33.88 19.77
C ASN A 976 -34.47 34.97 19.90
N PRO A 977 -35.70 34.85 19.39
CA PRO A 977 -36.34 33.92 18.46
C PRO A 977 -37.33 34.60 17.48
N THR A 978 -38.14 33.76 16.83
CA THR A 978 -39.51 33.95 16.26
C THR A 978 -39.61 33.76 14.75
N SER A 979 -40.17 32.67 14.32
CA SER A 979 -41.58 32.35 13.91
C SER A 979 -42.07 32.96 12.60
N VAL A 980 -42.83 32.12 11.87
CA VAL A 980 -43.97 32.33 10.97
C VAL A 980 -43.68 32.13 9.48
N ASN A 981 -44.01 30.98 8.97
CA ASN A 981 -45.21 30.52 8.21
C ASN A 981 -45.39 30.97 6.77
N SER A 982 -45.87 30.06 5.98
CA SER A 982 -46.63 30.10 4.73
C SER A 982 -45.77 30.34 3.44
N GLY A 983 -45.96 29.65 2.42
CA GLY A 983 -46.96 28.80 1.87
C GLY A 983 -46.74 28.67 0.36
N THR A 984 -47.11 27.51 -0.11
CA THR A 984 -47.72 27.21 -1.39
C THR A 984 -47.07 27.53 -2.73
N ASN A 985 -46.92 26.42 -3.43
CA ASN A 985 -47.47 26.14 -4.78
C ASN A 985 -46.60 26.35 -6.02
N THR A 986 -46.41 25.19 -6.62
CA THR A 986 -46.83 24.76 -7.95
C THR A 986 -45.94 25.01 -9.15
N ASN A 987 -45.64 23.84 -9.71
CA ASN A 987 -45.76 23.44 -11.12
C ASN A 987 -44.68 23.72 -12.15
N THR A 988 -44.31 22.58 -12.67
CA THR A 988 -44.15 22.23 -14.11
C THR A 988 -43.00 22.85 -14.90
N MET A 989 -42.06 22.11 -15.26
CA MET A 989 -41.90 21.24 -16.44
C MET A 989 -40.57 20.43 -16.28
#